data_44cd74e0a155c2979cb81b9fefa19f62
#
_entry.id   44cd74e0a155c2979cb81b9fefa19f62
#
_cell.length_a   1.000
_cell.length_b   1.000
_cell.length_c   1.000
_cell.angle_alpha   90.00
_cell.angle_beta   90.00
_cell.angle_gamma   90.00
#
_symmetry.space_group_name_H-M   'P 1'
#
loop_
_entity.id
_entity.type
_entity.pdbx_description
1 polymer ?
#
loop_
_entity_poly.entity_id
_entity_poly.type
_entity_poly.pdbx_seq_one_letter_code
_entity_poly.pdbx_strand_id
1 'polypeptide(L)'
;MRRSYLVSAIVLALAGAPLFPAVAQSAPPAAAEQATTQLPRTVRPTHYDVAVTPHAEALSFDGKVTVTVDVLQPTASITLNAIDMTFSSVTLTPVKGKALAAPKVSIDAENQTATFTFAKPVAKGEYQLAMNYTGKIGTQANGLFALDYDNKDGKKRALYTQFENSDARRFIPSWDEPNYKATFALHATVPATQMAVSNMPIAKKTDAGNGLVTVDFAQSPKMSTYLLFFGLGEFDRATAMAGKTEVGVITQKGASSQAGFALDSAKLILAEYNDYFGTPYPLPKLDNIAAPGSSQFFSAMENWGAIFTFEYSMLLDPTVSTQADKQGVFSVEAHEMAHQWFGDLVTMRWWDNLWLNEGFASWMEGRTTAKLHPEWNTALEAVGVREAAMNRDAIATTHPVVQQIDTVEQASQAFDAITYSKGESVIRMLEGYVGSDAWRDGVRRYIKAHAYGNTVSDDLWREVEAAAPGKPVTQIAHDFTLQPGIPMIKVDSVQCNNGKTTVKLTQTEFTRDRPDKKPLSWHVPVIAKTLSGEPARALVDGHATLEVPGCDLVIVNAGQSGYYRTLYGASQFDAIKHAFTKLAPIDQLGVMDDTWALGMAGLQPASDVLDLAQATPVTADPQIWENIAGDLSSLDGYYQGDDARQQTFRKFAIARLQPVFARVGWEAKAGEPDPVKVLRNDLIGTLGSLGDPAVVKEANRRFNAMDKDPSAMPAALRRTVLGVVARNADAATWDRLHAMAQAEKTPLVKDQLYALLSVAHDKALAQRALDLALTDEPGATNSSGMIGAVAGTHPEMAFDFAVAHKDQVDKKVDSTSTARYYPALATRSLDPAMIDKVKAFADKYIAASSRRSADTAVANIQYRIKVRNERMPAIDAWLKKHGA
;
A
#
# COMPACT_ATOMS: atom_id res chain seq x y z
N MET A 1 68.26 -33.70 9.94
CA MET A 1 69.57 -33.51 9.22
C MET A 1 69.22 -32.66 7.99
N ARG A 2 69.66 -31.42 8.00
CA ARG A 2 70.64 -30.76 7.11
C ARG A 2 70.33 -31.04 5.61
N ARG A 3 70.22 -30.18 4.65
CA ARG A 3 70.71 -28.83 4.27
C ARG A 3 70.19 -28.62 2.84
N SER A 4 69.82 -27.53 2.39
CA SER A 4 70.37 -26.23 2.00
C SER A 4 70.77 -26.12 0.49
N TYR A 5 70.28 -25.05 -0.16
CA TYR A 5 70.79 -24.21 -1.30
C TYR A 5 70.86 -24.80 -2.71
N LEU A 6 70.45 -24.16 -3.73
CA LEU A 6 71.11 -23.09 -4.47
C LEU A 6 70.32 -22.46 -5.57
N VAL A 7 70.48 -21.20 -5.71
CA VAL A 7 70.06 -20.21 -6.72
C VAL A 7 70.67 -20.52 -8.11
N SER A 8 69.90 -20.23 -9.18
CA SER A 8 70.57 -19.64 -10.38
C SER A 8 69.49 -18.98 -11.29
N ALA A 9 69.71 -17.72 -11.57
CA ALA A 9 69.08 -16.87 -12.56
C ALA A 9 69.63 -17.15 -13.96
N ILE A 10 68.75 -17.03 -15.00
CA ILE A 10 69.19 -16.62 -16.35
C ILE A 10 68.10 -15.82 -17.04
N VAL A 11 68.55 -14.83 -17.74
CA VAL A 11 67.93 -13.59 -18.25
C VAL A 11 67.38 -13.73 -19.69
N LEU A 12 66.31 -12.96 -19.99
CA LEU A 12 65.87 -12.32 -21.27
C LEU A 12 65.58 -13.14 -22.50
N ALA A 13 64.31 -12.96 -22.97
CA ALA A 13 64.07 -12.50 -24.31
C ALA A 13 62.69 -11.80 -24.41
N LEU A 14 62.66 -10.55 -24.85
CA LEU A 14 61.50 -9.68 -25.14
C LEU A 14 60.74 -10.15 -26.38
N ALA A 15 59.43 -10.30 -26.29
CA ALA A 15 58.53 -10.11 -27.41
C ALA A 15 57.25 -9.45 -26.87
N GLY A 16 56.95 -8.25 -27.34
CA GLY A 16 55.85 -7.39 -26.89
C GLY A 16 54.51 -7.94 -27.31
N ALA A 17 53.59 -7.92 -26.36
CA ALA A 17 52.15 -7.93 -26.54
C ALA A 17 51.55 -6.79 -25.68
N PRO A 18 50.51 -6.06 -26.14
CA PRO A 18 49.98 -4.93 -25.38
C PRO A 18 49.31 -5.40 -24.09
N LEU A 19 49.77 -4.87 -23.01
CA LEU A 19 49.12 -4.97 -21.70
C LEU A 19 47.85 -4.13 -21.73
N PHE A 20 46.69 -4.78 -21.82
CA PHE A 20 45.46 -4.17 -21.33
C PHE A 20 45.54 -4.17 -19.81
N PRO A 21 45.26 -3.03 -19.14
CA PRO A 21 45.16 -3.03 -17.69
C PRO A 21 43.94 -3.90 -17.32
N ALA A 22 44.19 -5.01 -16.64
CA ALA A 22 43.13 -5.69 -15.89
C ALA A 22 42.59 -4.67 -14.90
N VAL A 23 41.38 -4.17 -15.17
CA VAL A 23 40.57 -3.51 -14.16
C VAL A 23 40.31 -4.59 -13.11
N ALA A 24 41.04 -4.49 -12.01
CA ALA A 24 40.70 -5.21 -10.81
C ALA A 24 39.26 -4.80 -10.48
N GLN A 25 38.28 -5.68 -10.72
CA GLN A 25 36.98 -5.60 -10.08
C GLN A 25 37.29 -5.63 -8.58
N SER A 26 37.25 -4.43 -7.97
CA SER A 26 37.15 -4.33 -6.53
C SER A 26 35.94 -5.16 -6.16
N ALA A 27 36.13 -6.20 -5.34
CA ALA A 27 35.00 -6.82 -4.64
C ALA A 27 34.16 -5.66 -4.06
N PRO A 28 32.85 -5.71 -4.18
CA PRO A 28 32.01 -4.73 -3.53
C PRO A 28 32.49 -4.64 -2.09
N PRO A 29 32.69 -3.43 -1.53
CA PRO A 29 33.08 -3.30 -0.15
C PRO A 29 32.07 -4.13 0.64
N ALA A 30 32.56 -5.03 1.51
CA ALA A 30 31.73 -5.70 2.50
C ALA A 30 30.87 -4.58 3.07
N ALA A 31 29.53 -4.70 2.92
CA ALA A 31 28.60 -3.66 3.30
C ALA A 31 29.01 -3.24 4.71
N ALA A 32 29.61 -2.06 4.83
CA ALA A 32 29.85 -1.47 6.13
C ALA A 32 28.46 -1.51 6.77
N GLU A 33 28.33 -2.07 7.98
CA GLU A 33 27.11 -2.06 8.75
C GLU A 33 26.66 -0.59 8.82
N GLN A 34 25.87 -0.16 7.85
CA GLN A 34 25.37 1.19 7.80
C GLN A 34 24.54 1.38 9.07
N ALA A 35 24.83 2.43 9.80
CA ALA A 35 24.09 2.75 11.01
C ALA A 35 22.60 2.89 10.61
N THR A 36 21.83 1.85 10.92
CA THR A 36 20.39 1.77 10.60
C THR A 36 19.54 2.42 11.66
N THR A 37 20.10 3.25 12.52
CA THR A 37 19.43 4.00 13.58
C THR A 37 19.97 5.41 13.65
N GLN A 38 19.10 6.36 13.96
CA GLN A 38 19.46 7.76 14.20
C GLN A 38 19.77 8.01 15.68
N LEU A 39 19.35 7.12 16.59
CA LEU A 39 19.62 7.23 18.01
C LEU A 39 21.00 6.64 18.37
N PRO A 40 21.71 7.21 19.39
CA PRO A 40 22.94 6.65 19.88
C PRO A 40 22.75 5.22 20.41
N ARG A 41 23.60 4.28 19.99
CA ARG A 41 23.55 2.87 20.37
C ARG A 41 24.22 2.55 21.74
N THR A 42 24.48 3.55 22.54
CA THR A 42 25.11 3.39 23.87
C THR A 42 24.14 2.86 24.92
N VAL A 43 22.83 3.02 24.70
CA VAL A 43 21.77 2.59 25.61
C VAL A 43 20.67 1.91 24.79
N ARG A 44 20.10 0.83 25.32
CA ARG A 44 18.95 0.15 24.68
C ARG A 44 17.87 -0.14 25.71
N PRO A 45 16.59 -0.02 25.34
CA PRO A 45 15.47 -0.43 26.19
C PRO A 45 15.33 -1.96 26.21
N THR A 46 14.80 -2.48 27.32
CA THR A 46 14.43 -3.89 27.46
C THR A 46 12.98 -4.07 27.89
N HIS A 47 12.40 -3.09 28.60
CA HIS A 47 11.03 -3.10 29.07
C HIS A 47 10.50 -1.68 29.24
N TYR A 48 9.24 -1.47 28.90
CA TYR A 48 8.46 -0.25 29.16
C TYR A 48 7.29 -0.56 30.07
N ASP A 49 7.20 0.11 31.22
CA ASP A 49 6.04 0.17 32.10
C ASP A 49 5.38 1.54 31.88
N VAL A 50 4.23 1.55 31.21
CA VAL A 50 3.57 2.75 30.68
C VAL A 50 2.24 2.95 31.37
N ALA A 51 2.05 4.10 32.05
CA ALA A 51 0.77 4.51 32.61
C ALA A 51 0.27 5.78 31.91
N VAL A 52 -0.98 5.77 31.45
CA VAL A 52 -1.62 6.88 30.75
C VAL A 52 -2.98 7.23 31.37
N THR A 53 -3.25 8.52 31.48
CA THR A 53 -4.58 9.05 31.84
C THR A 53 -5.00 10.05 30.76
N PRO A 54 -5.87 9.65 29.80
CA PRO A 54 -6.33 10.55 28.74
C PRO A 54 -7.38 11.52 29.26
N HIS A 55 -7.29 12.77 28.82
CA HIS A 55 -8.25 13.86 29.05
C HIS A 55 -8.89 14.21 27.70
N ALA A 56 -9.81 13.37 27.23
CA ALA A 56 -10.35 13.40 25.88
C ALA A 56 -10.95 14.76 25.48
N GLU A 57 -11.66 15.44 26.41
CA GLU A 57 -12.24 16.76 26.14
C GLU A 57 -11.18 17.87 26.01
N ALA A 58 -10.10 17.75 26.77
CA ALA A 58 -9.01 18.74 26.78
C ALA A 58 -7.97 18.45 25.67
N LEU A 59 -8.12 17.35 24.94
CA LEU A 59 -7.18 16.84 23.91
C LEU A 59 -5.74 16.77 24.45
N SER A 60 -5.58 16.24 25.66
CA SER A 60 -4.30 16.06 26.35
C SER A 60 -4.30 14.76 27.15
N PHE A 61 -3.14 14.33 27.60
CA PHE A 61 -3.02 13.19 28.50
C PHE A 61 -1.86 13.35 29.47
N ASP A 62 -1.98 12.75 30.66
CA ASP A 62 -0.88 12.56 31.57
C ASP A 62 -0.23 11.21 31.30
N GLY A 63 1.09 11.19 31.19
CA GLY A 63 1.89 10.00 30.95
C GLY A 63 2.95 9.81 32.05
N LYS A 64 3.14 8.55 32.42
CA LYS A 64 4.27 8.10 33.22
C LYS A 64 4.84 6.86 32.56
N VAL A 65 6.14 6.86 32.34
CA VAL A 65 6.82 5.67 31.82
C VAL A 65 8.07 5.37 32.65
N THR A 66 8.27 4.10 32.95
CA THR A 66 9.52 3.58 33.48
C THR A 66 10.13 2.62 32.47
N VAL A 67 11.26 3.01 31.88
CA VAL A 67 11.97 2.19 30.92
C VAL A 67 13.13 1.49 31.60
N THR A 68 13.14 0.15 31.59
CA THR A 68 14.34 -0.61 31.96
C THR A 68 15.29 -0.56 30.79
N VAL A 69 16.52 -0.09 31.04
CA VAL A 69 17.54 0.13 30.00
C VAL A 69 18.85 -0.53 30.36
N ASP A 70 19.55 -1.05 29.35
CA ASP A 70 20.94 -1.48 29.42
C ASP A 70 21.81 -0.32 28.91
N VAL A 71 22.66 0.24 29.77
CA VAL A 71 23.75 1.12 29.38
C VAL A 71 24.91 0.23 28.93
N LEU A 72 25.20 0.17 27.65
CA LEU A 72 26.17 -0.74 27.02
C LEU A 72 27.61 -0.25 27.17
N GLN A 73 27.77 1.09 27.23
CA GLN A 73 29.04 1.79 27.39
C GLN A 73 28.82 3.01 28.30
N PRO A 74 29.84 3.42 29.06
CA PRO A 74 29.73 4.66 29.86
C PRO A 74 29.33 5.85 28.99
N THR A 75 28.30 6.61 29.40
CA THR A 75 27.77 7.73 28.63
C THR A 75 27.45 8.93 29.51
N ALA A 76 27.69 10.14 29.01
CA ALA A 76 27.32 11.38 29.70
C ALA A 76 25.85 11.73 29.49
N SER A 77 25.17 11.15 28.47
CA SER A 77 23.79 11.46 28.13
C SER A 77 23.05 10.25 27.63
N ILE A 78 21.72 10.28 27.75
CA ILE A 78 20.76 9.35 27.14
C ILE A 78 19.87 10.15 26.21
N THR A 79 19.80 9.81 24.94
CA THR A 79 18.94 10.42 23.93
C THR A 79 17.89 9.41 23.49
N LEU A 80 16.63 9.82 23.40
CA LEU A 80 15.51 9.04 22.89
C LEU A 80 14.57 9.93 22.09
N ASN A 81 13.59 9.35 21.40
CA ASN A 81 12.60 10.10 20.63
C ASN A 81 11.46 10.60 21.53
N ALA A 82 11.07 11.85 21.35
CA ALA A 82 9.92 12.47 21.98
C ALA A 82 9.52 13.75 21.20
N ILE A 83 8.23 13.93 20.98
CA ILE A 83 7.67 15.14 20.37
C ILE A 83 6.33 15.49 21.01
N ASP A 84 5.98 16.78 21.03
CA ASP A 84 4.72 17.29 21.62
C ASP A 84 4.52 16.94 23.11
N MET A 85 5.61 16.73 23.85
CA MET A 85 5.60 16.35 25.26
C MET A 85 6.28 17.41 26.15
N THR A 86 5.80 17.50 27.37
CA THR A 86 6.43 18.32 28.44
C THR A 86 6.80 17.42 29.60
N PHE A 87 8.09 17.31 29.90
CA PHE A 87 8.59 16.52 31.04
C PHE A 87 8.46 17.29 32.34
N SER A 88 7.82 16.69 33.34
CA SER A 88 7.74 17.23 34.70
C SER A 88 8.84 16.66 35.62
N SER A 89 9.29 15.43 35.36
CA SER A 89 10.42 14.80 36.05
C SER A 89 11.10 13.74 35.23
N VAL A 90 12.41 13.61 35.40
CA VAL A 90 13.21 12.52 34.82
C VAL A 90 14.19 12.02 35.88
N THR A 91 14.19 10.71 36.12
CA THR A 91 15.03 10.06 37.14
C THR A 91 15.67 8.80 36.55
N LEU A 92 16.97 8.63 36.73
CA LEU A 92 17.71 7.41 36.38
C LEU A 92 18.16 6.72 37.67
N THR A 93 17.75 5.46 37.85
CA THR A 93 18.07 4.67 39.06
C THR A 93 18.74 3.35 38.64
N PRO A 94 19.95 3.03 39.12
CA PRO A 94 20.50 1.68 38.94
C PRO A 94 19.56 0.63 39.54
N VAL A 95 19.43 -0.52 38.94
CA VAL A 95 18.57 -1.61 39.49
C VAL A 95 19.02 -2.00 40.93
N LYS A 96 20.30 -1.86 41.23
CA LYS A 96 20.83 -2.01 42.59
C LYS A 96 21.53 -0.70 42.99
N GLY A 97 20.81 0.19 43.69
CA GLY A 97 21.37 1.45 44.13
C GLY A 97 20.35 2.57 44.36
N LYS A 98 20.87 3.79 44.56
CA LYS A 98 20.07 4.98 44.71
C LYS A 98 19.95 5.73 43.38
N ALA A 99 18.89 6.48 43.19
CA ALA A 99 18.72 7.36 42.04
C ALA A 99 19.92 8.29 41.85
N LEU A 100 20.34 8.49 40.62
CA LEU A 100 21.34 9.49 40.26
C LEU A 100 20.78 10.90 40.42
N ALA A 101 21.65 11.90 40.42
CA ALA A 101 21.22 13.30 40.36
C ALA A 101 20.38 13.52 39.08
N ALA A 102 19.32 14.31 39.20
CA ALA A 102 18.43 14.60 38.08
C ALA A 102 19.21 15.15 36.87
N PRO A 103 18.99 14.62 35.65
CA PRO A 103 19.67 15.09 34.45
C PRO A 103 19.14 16.45 34.01
N LYS A 104 19.95 17.17 33.22
CA LYS A 104 19.46 18.31 32.45
C LYS A 104 18.68 17.75 31.22
N VAL A 105 17.45 18.18 31.04
CA VAL A 105 16.59 17.82 29.90
C VAL A 105 16.78 18.85 28.79
N SER A 106 17.02 18.39 27.57
CA SER A 106 17.08 19.21 26.36
C SER A 106 16.19 18.56 25.28
N ILE A 107 15.32 19.37 24.68
CA ILE A 107 14.43 18.93 23.60
C ILE A 107 14.94 19.50 22.29
N ASP A 108 15.05 18.64 21.29
CA ASP A 108 15.31 18.99 19.90
C ASP A 108 14.04 18.66 19.08
N ALA A 109 13.27 19.69 18.78
CA ALA A 109 11.99 19.52 18.07
C ALA A 109 12.19 19.16 16.59
N GLU A 110 13.29 19.58 15.96
CA GLU A 110 13.60 19.28 14.57
C GLU A 110 13.93 17.77 14.40
N ASN A 111 14.77 17.23 15.27
CA ASN A 111 15.12 15.82 15.28
C ASN A 111 14.17 14.94 16.09
N GLN A 112 13.12 15.52 16.68
CA GLN A 112 12.11 14.83 17.49
C GLN A 112 12.74 14.01 18.63
N THR A 113 13.72 14.59 19.34
CA THR A 113 14.46 13.91 20.41
C THR A 113 14.46 14.67 21.73
N ALA A 114 14.57 13.91 22.82
CA ALA A 114 14.88 14.39 24.15
C ALA A 114 16.22 13.82 24.62
N THR A 115 17.11 14.69 25.08
CA THR A 115 18.42 14.30 25.61
C THR A 115 18.52 14.61 27.09
N PHE A 116 18.85 13.60 27.88
CA PHE A 116 19.06 13.66 29.32
C PHE A 116 20.57 13.66 29.63
N THR A 117 21.13 14.81 30.00
CA THR A 117 22.57 14.98 30.29
C THR A 117 22.80 14.88 31.79
N PHE A 118 23.68 13.97 32.19
CA PHE A 118 24.05 13.71 33.60
C PHE A 118 25.32 14.45 34.01
N ALA A 119 25.36 14.91 35.26
CA ALA A 119 26.53 15.62 35.82
C ALA A 119 27.83 14.74 35.87
N LYS A 120 27.66 13.44 35.92
CA LYS A 120 28.73 12.43 35.82
C LYS A 120 28.33 11.36 34.80
N PRO A 121 29.28 10.78 34.05
CA PRO A 121 28.97 9.69 33.15
C PRO A 121 28.28 8.54 33.87
N VAL A 122 27.20 8.03 33.25
CA VAL A 122 26.48 6.84 33.67
C VAL A 122 27.33 5.63 33.32
N ALA A 123 27.62 4.78 34.28
CA ALA A 123 28.44 3.59 34.05
C ALA A 123 27.66 2.52 33.27
N LYS A 124 28.37 1.57 32.66
CA LYS A 124 27.74 0.38 32.06
C LYS A 124 26.94 -0.39 33.13
N GLY A 125 25.72 -0.81 32.80
CA GLY A 125 24.85 -1.52 33.71
C GLY A 125 23.38 -1.39 33.35
N GLU A 126 22.50 -1.98 34.16
CA GLU A 126 21.05 -1.95 34.03
C GLU A 126 20.46 -0.84 34.93
N TYR A 127 19.57 -0.07 34.38
CA TYR A 127 18.94 1.09 35.03
C TYR A 127 17.43 1.14 34.75
N GLN A 128 16.72 1.86 35.60
CA GLN A 128 15.34 2.29 35.38
C GLN A 128 15.34 3.81 35.09
N LEU A 129 14.90 4.18 33.91
CA LEU A 129 14.66 5.56 33.49
C LEU A 129 13.18 5.88 33.66
N ALA A 130 12.83 6.59 34.74
CA ALA A 130 11.46 6.97 35.03
C ALA A 130 11.21 8.42 34.59
N MET A 131 10.13 8.63 33.84
CA MET A 131 9.73 9.92 33.28
C MET A 131 8.25 10.19 33.56
N ASN A 132 7.92 11.38 34.06
CA ASN A 132 6.54 11.88 34.08
C ASN A 132 6.43 13.02 33.09
N TYR A 133 5.35 13.02 32.30
CA TYR A 133 5.17 13.97 31.21
C TYR A 133 3.68 14.18 30.92
N THR A 134 3.39 15.24 30.18
CA THR A 134 2.10 15.48 29.55
C THR A 134 2.25 15.45 28.03
N GLY A 135 1.22 15.02 27.33
CA GLY A 135 1.21 14.98 25.88
C GLY A 135 -0.11 15.48 25.30
N LYS A 136 -0.20 15.51 23.98
CA LYS A 136 -1.36 15.98 23.22
C LYS A 136 -2.12 14.80 22.62
N ILE A 137 -3.46 14.94 22.57
CA ILE A 137 -4.33 14.09 21.76
C ILE A 137 -4.59 14.83 20.46
N GLY A 138 -4.24 14.23 19.33
CA GLY A 138 -4.44 14.77 17.98
C GLY A 138 -5.89 14.61 17.49
N THR A 139 -6.17 15.17 16.32
CA THR A 139 -7.44 15.00 15.57
C THR A 139 -7.22 14.40 14.19
N GLN A 140 -5.99 14.07 13.85
CA GLN A 140 -5.58 13.30 12.70
C GLN A 140 -5.04 11.96 13.17
N ALA A 141 -5.08 10.96 12.30
CA ALA A 141 -4.77 9.57 12.66
C ALA A 141 -3.26 9.32 12.80
N ASN A 142 -2.62 10.01 13.77
CA ASN A 142 -1.23 9.79 14.15
C ASN A 142 -1.01 10.07 15.65
N GLY A 143 -0.09 9.35 16.28
CA GLY A 143 0.09 9.38 17.73
C GLY A 143 -1.15 8.88 18.47
N LEU A 144 -1.50 9.51 19.59
CA LEU A 144 -2.80 9.33 20.24
C LEU A 144 -3.76 10.38 19.70
N PHE A 145 -4.89 9.97 19.13
CA PHE A 145 -5.83 10.87 18.47
C PHE A 145 -7.29 10.56 18.81
N ALA A 146 -8.14 11.57 18.65
CA ALA A 146 -9.58 11.51 18.87
C ALA A 146 -10.33 11.47 17.55
N LEU A 147 -11.33 10.60 17.45
CA LEU A 147 -12.32 10.56 16.37
C LEU A 147 -13.68 10.89 16.95
N ASP A 148 -14.29 11.95 16.43
CA ASP A 148 -15.66 12.35 16.75
C ASP A 148 -16.60 11.78 15.69
N TYR A 149 -17.69 11.17 16.12
CA TYR A 149 -18.69 10.56 15.25
C TYR A 149 -20.09 10.71 15.82
N ASP A 150 -21.08 10.61 14.95
CA ASP A 150 -22.48 10.55 15.35
C ASP A 150 -22.96 9.08 15.34
N ASN A 151 -23.79 8.73 16.34
CA ASN A 151 -24.56 7.50 16.32
C ASN A 151 -26.02 7.79 16.75
N LYS A 152 -26.85 6.76 16.91
CA LYS A 152 -28.25 6.91 17.35
C LYS A 152 -28.40 7.60 18.72
N ASP A 153 -27.38 7.53 19.56
CA ASP A 153 -27.36 8.09 20.91
C ASP A 153 -26.73 9.51 20.95
N GLY A 154 -26.42 10.09 19.80
CA GLY A 154 -25.85 11.43 19.64
C GLY A 154 -24.36 11.45 19.32
N LYS A 155 -23.70 12.60 19.56
CA LYS A 155 -22.28 12.76 19.33
C LYS A 155 -21.44 11.95 20.32
N LYS A 156 -20.43 11.30 19.83
CA LYS A 156 -19.49 10.44 20.55
C LYS A 156 -18.06 10.79 20.19
N ARG A 157 -17.14 10.44 21.09
CA ARG A 157 -15.71 10.52 20.87
C ARG A 157 -15.07 9.21 21.27
N ALA A 158 -14.17 8.70 20.44
CA ALA A 158 -13.28 7.61 20.75
C ALA A 158 -11.82 8.04 20.56
N LEU A 159 -10.92 7.38 21.27
CA LEU A 159 -9.48 7.60 21.16
C LEU A 159 -8.82 6.34 20.58
N TYR A 160 -7.82 6.54 19.75
CA TYR A 160 -7.04 5.47 19.17
C TYR A 160 -5.57 5.90 19.06
N THR A 161 -4.68 4.93 18.93
CA THR A 161 -3.29 5.21 18.58
C THR A 161 -2.96 4.71 17.18
N GLN A 162 -2.10 5.47 16.48
CA GLN A 162 -1.45 5.07 15.23
C GLN A 162 0.00 5.51 15.29
N PHE A 163 0.94 4.56 15.22
CA PHE A 163 2.34 4.86 15.47
C PHE A 163 3.29 4.58 14.29
N GLU A 164 2.88 3.82 13.32
CA GLU A 164 3.70 3.63 12.15
C GLU A 164 3.71 4.90 11.27
N ASN A 165 4.86 5.34 10.78
CA ASN A 165 6.17 4.71 10.98
C ASN A 165 6.85 5.13 12.30
N SER A 166 6.70 6.36 12.80
CA SER A 166 7.55 6.98 13.86
C SER A 166 6.75 7.90 14.79
N ASP A 167 5.52 7.52 15.13
CA ASP A 167 4.62 8.34 15.95
C ASP A 167 4.38 7.80 17.37
N ALA A 168 5.02 6.67 17.78
CA ALA A 168 5.03 6.25 19.17
C ALA A 168 5.67 7.30 20.09
N ARG A 169 6.61 8.06 19.58
CA ARG A 169 7.25 9.21 20.24
C ARG A 169 6.32 10.37 20.58
N ARG A 170 5.08 10.37 20.06
CA ARG A 170 4.02 11.31 20.44
C ARG A 170 3.22 10.85 21.64
N PHE A 171 3.32 9.55 21.97
CA PHE A 171 2.58 8.92 23.07
C PHE A 171 3.49 8.57 24.24
N ILE A 172 4.65 7.97 23.98
CA ILE A 172 5.67 7.63 24.96
C ILE A 172 7.04 8.15 24.55
N PRO A 173 7.83 8.77 25.44
CA PRO A 173 9.25 8.99 25.18
C PRO A 173 9.96 7.62 25.11
N SER A 174 10.56 7.31 23.96
CA SER A 174 10.99 5.94 23.64
C SER A 174 12.14 5.88 22.62
N TRP A 175 12.75 4.74 22.49
CA TRP A 175 13.58 4.39 21.33
C TRP A 175 12.66 3.95 20.20
N ASP A 176 12.10 4.95 19.51
CA ASP A 176 11.06 4.77 18.48
C ASP A 176 11.67 4.45 17.11
N GLU A 177 12.37 3.33 17.09
CA GLU A 177 13.00 2.74 15.91
C GLU A 177 12.73 1.22 15.89
N PRO A 178 12.44 0.60 14.72
CA PRO A 178 11.97 -0.79 14.67
C PRO A 178 12.94 -1.81 15.29
N ASN A 179 14.23 -1.52 15.31
CA ASN A 179 15.26 -2.41 15.85
C ASN A 179 15.44 -2.35 17.38
N TYR A 180 14.68 -1.52 18.08
CA TYR A 180 14.68 -1.46 19.55
C TYR A 180 13.49 -2.20 20.14
N LYS A 181 13.40 -3.53 19.89
CA LYS A 181 12.35 -4.36 20.48
C LYS A 181 12.48 -4.47 22.00
N ALA A 182 11.37 -4.24 22.69
CA ALA A 182 11.24 -4.39 24.14
C ALA A 182 9.89 -4.99 24.50
N THR A 183 9.68 -5.36 25.76
CA THR A 183 8.37 -5.76 26.29
C THR A 183 7.63 -4.51 26.80
N PHE A 184 6.29 -4.54 26.78
CA PHE A 184 5.45 -3.42 27.22
C PHE A 184 4.41 -3.93 28.23
N ALA A 185 4.26 -3.19 29.33
CA ALA A 185 3.13 -3.25 30.23
C ALA A 185 2.38 -1.90 30.16
N LEU A 186 1.11 -1.93 29.78
CA LEU A 186 0.29 -0.72 29.66
C LEU A 186 -0.76 -0.67 30.76
N HIS A 187 -0.89 0.48 31.39
CA HIS A 187 -1.84 0.81 32.44
C HIS A 187 -2.62 2.05 32.03
N ALA A 188 -3.94 1.96 31.89
CA ALA A 188 -4.77 3.08 31.48
C ALA A 188 -5.79 3.44 32.56
N THR A 189 -5.78 4.67 33.04
CA THR A 189 -6.82 5.19 33.95
C THR A 189 -7.86 5.94 33.14
N VAL A 190 -9.06 5.39 33.04
CA VAL A 190 -10.10 5.77 32.07
C VAL A 190 -11.49 5.80 32.70
N PRO A 191 -12.50 6.44 32.07
CA PRO A 191 -13.88 6.37 32.53
C PRO A 191 -14.39 4.92 32.62
N ALA A 192 -15.02 4.56 33.73
CA ALA A 192 -15.53 3.19 33.95
C ALA A 192 -16.63 2.77 32.96
N THR A 193 -17.25 3.74 32.27
CA THR A 193 -18.29 3.52 31.24
C THR A 193 -17.73 3.25 29.84
N GLN A 194 -16.42 3.36 29.64
CA GLN A 194 -15.76 3.13 28.36
C GLN A 194 -14.92 1.85 28.40
N MET A 195 -14.74 1.26 27.22
CA MET A 195 -13.88 0.10 27.03
C MET A 195 -12.48 0.57 26.61
N ALA A 196 -11.47 0.17 27.38
CA ALA A 196 -10.07 0.30 26.97
C ALA A 196 -9.61 -0.99 26.30
N VAL A 197 -8.86 -0.85 25.19
CA VAL A 197 -8.33 -1.95 24.37
C VAL A 197 -6.82 -1.72 24.15
N SER A 198 -6.05 -2.83 24.12
CA SER A 198 -4.63 -2.79 23.78
C SER A 198 -4.21 -4.12 23.14
N ASN A 199 -2.91 -4.26 22.83
CA ASN A 199 -2.29 -5.45 22.24
C ASN A 199 -2.62 -6.75 23.00
N MET A 200 -2.57 -6.69 24.33
CA MET A 200 -2.74 -7.86 25.21
C MET A 200 -4.09 -7.83 25.92
N PRO A 201 -4.57 -8.97 26.43
CA PRO A 201 -5.80 -8.99 27.22
C PRO A 201 -5.65 -8.22 28.53
N ILE A 202 -6.79 -7.81 29.08
CA ILE A 202 -6.86 -7.17 30.38
C ILE A 202 -6.48 -8.20 31.46
N ALA A 203 -5.44 -7.88 32.22
CA ALA A 203 -5.00 -8.68 33.36
C ALA A 203 -5.75 -8.31 34.64
N LYS A 204 -6.05 -6.99 34.84
CA LYS A 204 -6.71 -6.50 36.06
C LYS A 204 -7.46 -5.20 35.79
N LYS A 205 -8.55 -4.99 36.53
CA LYS A 205 -9.23 -3.69 36.66
C LYS A 205 -9.27 -3.28 38.12
N THR A 206 -8.95 -2.05 38.41
CA THR A 206 -8.94 -1.49 39.77
C THR A 206 -9.73 -0.18 39.78
N ASP A 207 -10.65 0.00 40.71
CA ASP A 207 -11.37 1.25 40.88
C ASP A 207 -10.37 2.36 41.27
N ALA A 208 -10.37 3.43 40.50
CA ALA A 208 -9.52 4.61 40.74
C ALA A 208 -10.31 5.77 41.42
N GLY A 209 -11.58 5.56 41.73
CA GLY A 209 -12.48 6.58 42.29
C GLY A 209 -13.00 7.57 41.24
N ASN A 210 -13.96 8.40 41.63
CA ASN A 210 -14.54 9.44 40.78
C ASN A 210 -15.08 8.97 39.42
N GLY A 211 -15.54 7.72 39.32
CA GLY A 211 -16.04 7.11 38.07
C GLY A 211 -14.94 6.67 37.10
N LEU A 212 -13.68 6.61 37.55
CA LEU A 212 -12.54 6.13 36.82
C LEU A 212 -12.16 4.70 37.22
N VAL A 213 -11.56 3.96 36.30
CA VAL A 213 -10.98 2.65 36.51
C VAL A 213 -9.58 2.60 35.93
N THR A 214 -8.63 2.01 36.64
CA THR A 214 -7.33 1.66 36.07
C THR A 214 -7.42 0.26 35.48
N VAL A 215 -7.13 0.15 34.18
CA VAL A 215 -7.08 -1.09 33.42
C VAL A 215 -5.63 -1.46 33.21
N ASP A 216 -5.18 -2.57 33.78
CA ASP A 216 -3.86 -3.13 33.61
C ASP A 216 -3.92 -4.21 32.53
N PHE A 217 -3.18 -4.07 31.45
CA PHE A 217 -3.06 -5.07 30.41
C PHE A 217 -1.91 -6.03 30.73
N ALA A 218 -2.00 -7.28 30.26
CA ALA A 218 -0.91 -8.24 30.40
C ALA A 218 0.33 -7.75 29.62
N GLN A 219 1.51 -8.13 30.10
CA GLN A 219 2.76 -7.76 29.43
C GLN A 219 2.85 -8.38 28.04
N SER A 220 3.29 -7.58 27.04
CA SER A 220 3.53 -8.07 25.68
C SER A 220 4.83 -8.90 25.59
N PRO A 221 4.96 -9.77 24.58
CA PRO A 221 6.28 -10.21 24.11
C PRO A 221 7.13 -9.03 23.64
N LYS A 222 8.39 -9.31 23.27
CA LYS A 222 9.24 -8.29 22.65
C LYS A 222 8.70 -7.86 21.30
N MET A 223 8.42 -6.57 21.15
CA MET A 223 7.94 -5.96 19.91
C MET A 223 8.55 -4.56 19.73
N SER A 224 8.46 -4.02 18.52
CA SER A 224 8.84 -2.65 18.20
C SER A 224 7.80 -1.66 18.76
N THR A 225 8.21 -0.42 19.02
CA THR A 225 7.34 0.63 19.59
C THR A 225 6.14 0.94 18.70
N TYR A 226 6.29 0.92 17.37
CA TYR A 226 5.24 1.27 16.43
C TYR A 226 4.04 0.32 16.48
N LEU A 227 4.22 -0.87 17.05
CA LEU A 227 3.15 -1.89 17.21
C LEU A 227 2.33 -1.72 18.49
N LEU A 228 2.73 -0.81 19.40
CA LEU A 228 1.97 -0.58 20.63
C LEU A 228 0.63 0.10 20.30
N PHE A 229 -0.45 -0.44 20.84
CA PHE A 229 -1.80 0.04 20.61
C PHE A 229 -2.52 0.41 21.90
N PHE A 230 -3.30 1.49 21.84
CA PHE A 230 -4.29 1.86 22.84
C PHE A 230 -5.56 2.40 22.16
N GLY A 231 -6.72 1.89 22.54
CA GLY A 231 -8.02 2.36 22.12
C GLY A 231 -8.95 2.57 23.32
N LEU A 232 -9.81 3.58 23.23
CA LEU A 232 -10.77 3.92 24.30
C LEU A 232 -12.07 4.48 23.71
N GLY A 233 -13.20 3.91 24.09
CA GLY A 233 -14.49 4.41 23.63
C GLY A 233 -15.68 3.61 24.15
N GLU A 234 -16.88 3.99 23.72
CA GLU A 234 -18.07 3.17 23.88
C GLU A 234 -18.11 2.11 22.79
N PHE A 235 -17.57 0.93 23.07
CA PHE A 235 -17.39 -0.16 22.09
C PHE A 235 -18.25 -1.37 22.39
N ASP A 236 -18.60 -2.12 21.33
CA ASP A 236 -19.05 -3.50 21.39
C ASP A 236 -17.91 -4.42 20.90
N ARG A 237 -17.82 -5.64 21.44
CA ARG A 237 -16.85 -6.64 21.03
C ARG A 237 -17.54 -7.96 20.72
N ALA A 238 -17.50 -8.39 19.45
CA ALA A 238 -17.90 -9.72 19.03
C ALA A 238 -16.68 -10.65 19.02
N THR A 239 -16.81 -11.88 19.51
CA THR A 239 -15.67 -12.81 19.63
C THR A 239 -15.99 -14.20 19.12
N ALA A 240 -14.95 -14.92 18.70
CA ALA A 240 -14.99 -16.32 18.36
C ALA A 240 -13.64 -16.98 18.68
N MET A 241 -13.60 -18.31 18.77
CA MET A 241 -12.36 -19.04 18.96
C MET A 241 -11.79 -19.51 17.61
N ALA A 242 -10.50 -19.26 17.39
CA ALA A 242 -9.71 -19.85 16.31
C ALA A 242 -8.60 -20.71 16.93
N GLY A 243 -8.87 -21.99 17.12
CA GLY A 243 -7.99 -22.87 17.89
C GLY A 243 -7.91 -22.45 19.36
N LYS A 244 -6.74 -22.00 19.80
CA LYS A 244 -6.50 -21.52 21.17
C LYS A 244 -6.57 -20.00 21.31
N THR A 245 -6.64 -19.27 20.20
CA THR A 245 -6.66 -17.81 20.17
C THR A 245 -8.09 -17.31 20.14
N GLU A 246 -8.41 -16.36 21.00
CA GLU A 246 -9.67 -15.62 20.92
C GLU A 246 -9.54 -14.52 19.86
N VAL A 247 -10.37 -14.60 18.82
CA VAL A 247 -10.44 -13.57 17.77
C VAL A 247 -11.61 -12.65 18.07
N GLY A 248 -11.44 -11.35 17.98
CA GLY A 248 -12.47 -10.37 18.23
C GLY A 248 -12.59 -9.33 17.12
N VAL A 249 -13.79 -8.79 16.93
CA VAL A 249 -14.02 -7.55 16.17
C VAL A 249 -14.65 -6.55 17.13
N ILE A 250 -13.99 -5.39 17.26
CA ILE A 250 -14.40 -4.30 18.13
C ILE A 250 -14.95 -3.18 17.25
N THR A 251 -16.18 -2.78 17.52
CA THR A 251 -16.88 -1.72 16.78
C THR A 251 -17.32 -0.63 17.74
N GLN A 252 -17.68 0.52 17.20
CA GLN A 252 -18.49 1.45 17.99
C GLN A 252 -19.78 0.77 18.47
N LYS A 253 -20.29 1.23 19.61
CA LYS A 253 -21.48 0.66 20.24
C LYS A 253 -22.68 0.69 19.29
N GLY A 254 -23.28 -0.47 19.08
CA GLY A 254 -24.46 -0.67 18.22
C GLY A 254 -24.12 -1.06 16.76
N ALA A 255 -22.84 -1.17 16.37
CA ALA A 255 -22.44 -1.57 15.02
C ALA A 255 -21.98 -3.04 14.90
N SER A 256 -22.02 -3.83 15.98
CA SER A 256 -21.53 -5.22 16.02
C SER A 256 -22.21 -6.17 15.02
N SER A 257 -23.44 -5.86 14.58
CA SER A 257 -24.13 -6.64 13.53
C SER A 257 -23.45 -6.59 12.16
N GLN A 258 -22.60 -5.60 11.90
CA GLN A 258 -21.85 -5.42 10.66
C GLN A 258 -20.50 -6.18 10.65
N ALA A 259 -20.10 -6.72 11.80
CA ALA A 259 -18.79 -7.35 12.01
C ALA A 259 -18.74 -8.85 11.66
N GLY A 260 -19.88 -9.49 11.37
CA GLY A 260 -19.97 -10.95 11.26
C GLY A 260 -19.05 -11.54 10.19
N PHE A 261 -18.97 -10.93 9.03
CA PHE A 261 -18.10 -11.39 7.94
C PHE A 261 -16.62 -11.29 8.30
N ALA A 262 -16.18 -10.15 8.87
CA ALA A 262 -14.79 -9.96 9.30
C ALA A 262 -14.42 -11.00 10.39
N LEU A 263 -15.27 -11.22 11.40
CA LEU A 263 -15.02 -12.20 12.46
C LEU A 263 -14.88 -13.63 11.91
N ASP A 264 -15.71 -14.04 10.96
CA ASP A 264 -15.61 -15.36 10.33
C ASP A 264 -14.37 -15.46 9.44
N SER A 265 -14.01 -14.40 8.71
CA SER A 265 -12.78 -14.31 7.90
C SER A 265 -11.54 -14.45 8.78
N ALA A 266 -11.44 -13.68 9.86
CA ALA A 266 -10.31 -13.74 10.79
C ALA A 266 -10.02 -15.15 11.32
N LYS A 267 -11.06 -15.93 11.63
CA LYS A 267 -10.91 -17.32 12.06
C LYS A 267 -10.27 -18.19 10.99
N LEU A 268 -10.74 -18.06 9.75
CA LEU A 268 -10.25 -18.84 8.61
C LEU A 268 -8.81 -18.48 8.27
N ILE A 269 -8.52 -17.17 8.21
CA ILE A 269 -7.20 -16.63 7.91
C ILE A 269 -6.18 -17.04 8.98
N LEU A 270 -6.53 -16.93 10.26
CA LEU A 270 -5.63 -17.33 11.36
C LEU A 270 -5.28 -18.82 11.31
N ALA A 271 -6.25 -19.67 10.99
CA ALA A 271 -6.03 -21.10 10.83
C ALA A 271 -5.08 -21.39 9.65
N GLU A 272 -5.29 -20.74 8.51
CA GLU A 272 -4.44 -20.85 7.32
C GLU A 272 -3.00 -20.39 7.61
N TYR A 273 -2.82 -19.27 8.30
CA TYR A 273 -1.49 -18.73 8.60
C TYR A 273 -0.73 -19.58 9.63
N ASN A 274 -1.40 -20.09 10.63
CA ASN A 274 -0.80 -21.05 11.56
C ASN A 274 -0.25 -22.30 10.82
N ASP A 275 -1.00 -22.80 9.83
CA ASP A 275 -0.55 -23.92 8.99
C ASP A 275 0.57 -23.49 8.05
N TYR A 276 0.39 -22.40 7.32
CA TYR A 276 1.37 -21.97 6.31
C TYR A 276 2.74 -21.69 6.92
N PHE A 277 2.79 -20.87 7.98
CA PHE A 277 4.07 -20.50 8.63
C PHE A 277 4.67 -21.63 9.48
N GLY A 278 3.88 -22.62 9.88
CA GLY A 278 4.35 -23.69 10.75
C GLY A 278 4.79 -23.22 12.14
N THR A 279 4.54 -21.95 12.46
CA THR A 279 4.77 -21.30 13.76
C THR A 279 3.43 -20.73 14.21
N PRO A 280 2.82 -21.28 15.27
CA PRO A 280 1.52 -20.81 15.75
C PRO A 280 1.56 -19.34 16.17
N TYR A 281 0.46 -18.63 15.96
CA TYR A 281 0.27 -17.28 16.47
C TYR A 281 0.53 -17.22 17.98
N PRO A 282 1.39 -16.33 18.46
CA PRO A 282 1.90 -16.43 19.83
C PRO A 282 1.04 -15.76 20.90
N LEU A 283 0.11 -14.87 20.51
CA LEU A 283 -0.69 -14.13 21.49
C LEU A 283 -2.00 -14.86 21.81
N PRO A 284 -2.56 -14.65 23.01
CA PRO A 284 -3.80 -15.33 23.43
C PRO A 284 -5.06 -14.77 22.75
N LYS A 285 -4.99 -13.56 22.19
CA LYS A 285 -6.08 -12.91 21.47
C LYS A 285 -5.59 -12.19 20.23
N LEU A 286 -6.50 -11.95 19.30
CA LEU A 286 -6.34 -11.07 18.13
C LEU A 286 -7.63 -10.28 17.95
N ASP A 287 -7.59 -8.99 18.22
CA ASP A 287 -8.73 -8.10 17.99
C ASP A 287 -8.51 -7.29 16.71
N ASN A 288 -9.57 -7.14 15.92
CA ASN A 288 -9.70 -6.19 14.82
C ASN A 288 -10.56 -5.02 15.30
N ILE A 289 -10.05 -3.82 15.30
CA ILE A 289 -10.70 -2.62 15.80
C ILE A 289 -11.19 -1.78 14.62
N ALA A 290 -12.50 -1.64 14.45
CA ALA A 290 -13.12 -0.84 13.42
C ALA A 290 -13.38 0.58 13.93
N ALA A 291 -12.71 1.56 13.36
CA ALA A 291 -12.82 2.98 13.72
C ALA A 291 -13.59 3.78 12.65
N PRO A 292 -14.43 4.76 13.04
CA PRO A 292 -15.07 5.67 12.09
C PRO A 292 -14.04 6.60 11.44
N GLY A 293 -14.38 7.20 10.26
CA GLY A 293 -13.53 8.15 9.56
C GLY A 293 -12.59 7.51 8.55
N SER A 294 -11.52 8.20 8.22
CA SER A 294 -10.52 7.78 7.23
C SER A 294 -9.15 8.43 7.48
N SER A 295 -8.11 7.96 6.79
CA SER A 295 -6.80 8.61 6.75
C SER A 295 -6.33 8.75 5.30
N GLN A 296 -5.46 9.75 5.03
CA GLN A 296 -4.79 9.87 3.74
C GLN A 296 -3.55 8.99 3.65
N PHE A 297 -3.16 8.40 4.77
CA PHE A 297 -1.92 7.63 4.88
C PHE A 297 -2.16 6.12 4.82
N PHE A 298 -3.17 5.61 5.53
CA PHE A 298 -3.42 4.18 5.71
C PHE A 298 -4.93 3.88 5.80
N SER A 299 -5.31 2.63 5.58
CA SER A 299 -6.67 2.10 5.82
C SER A 299 -6.74 1.15 7.01
N ALA A 300 -5.64 0.46 7.29
CA ALA A 300 -5.49 -0.45 8.41
C ALA A 300 -4.05 -0.45 8.94
N MET A 301 -3.81 -1.09 10.08
CA MET A 301 -2.53 -1.15 10.78
C MET A 301 -2.42 -2.42 11.61
N GLU A 302 -1.32 -3.11 11.48
CA GLU A 302 -1.03 -4.44 12.02
C GLU A 302 -0.76 -4.51 13.54
N ASN A 303 -1.01 -3.50 14.35
CA ASN A 303 -0.64 -3.52 15.78
C ASN A 303 -0.81 -4.90 16.42
N TRP A 304 0.26 -5.47 16.95
CA TRP A 304 0.31 -6.88 17.34
C TRP A 304 -0.79 -7.27 18.32
N GLY A 305 -1.73 -8.11 17.89
CA GLY A 305 -2.89 -8.53 18.66
C GLY A 305 -4.04 -7.52 18.76
N ALA A 306 -3.93 -6.35 18.09
CA ALA A 306 -4.92 -5.28 18.12
C ALA A 306 -4.90 -4.50 16.78
N ILE A 307 -5.19 -5.19 15.68
CA ILE A 307 -5.25 -4.63 14.32
C ILE A 307 -6.23 -3.46 14.32
N PHE A 308 -5.77 -2.28 13.89
CA PHE A 308 -6.62 -1.11 13.71
C PHE A 308 -7.05 -1.00 12.25
N THR A 309 -8.35 -0.76 12.00
CA THR A 309 -8.88 -0.64 10.63
C THR A 309 -10.00 0.39 10.63
N PHE A 310 -10.08 1.23 9.59
CA PHE A 310 -11.25 2.07 9.43
C PHE A 310 -12.46 1.24 9.01
N GLU A 311 -13.66 1.63 9.47
CA GLU A 311 -14.92 0.88 9.27
C GLU A 311 -15.18 0.49 7.82
N TYR A 312 -14.81 1.36 6.86
CA TYR A 312 -15.04 1.10 5.43
C TYR A 312 -14.23 -0.10 4.88
N SER A 313 -13.18 -0.52 5.56
CA SER A 313 -12.34 -1.67 5.21
C SER A 313 -12.54 -2.88 6.15
N MET A 314 -13.49 -2.80 7.09
CA MET A 314 -13.74 -3.86 8.08
C MET A 314 -15.20 -4.27 8.17
N LEU A 315 -16.14 -3.34 8.02
CA LEU A 315 -17.56 -3.57 8.29
C LEU A 315 -18.37 -3.66 6.99
N LEU A 316 -19.37 -4.54 7.00
CA LEU A 316 -20.33 -4.66 5.91
C LEU A 316 -21.71 -4.16 6.37
N ASP A 317 -22.07 -2.96 5.91
CA ASP A 317 -23.39 -2.41 6.13
C ASP A 317 -24.37 -2.99 5.12
N PRO A 318 -25.48 -3.62 5.57
CA PRO A 318 -26.43 -4.29 4.67
C PRO A 318 -27.15 -3.33 3.72
N THR A 319 -27.06 -2.01 3.92
CA THR A 319 -27.75 -1.00 3.11
C THR A 319 -26.89 -0.41 1.98
N VAL A 320 -25.58 -0.62 1.99
CA VAL A 320 -24.66 -0.01 1.03
C VAL A 320 -23.52 -0.93 0.55
N SER A 321 -23.18 -2.00 1.29
CA SER A 321 -22.01 -2.82 0.96
C SER A 321 -22.24 -3.67 -0.29
N THR A 322 -21.22 -3.72 -1.14
CA THR A 322 -21.17 -4.44 -2.41
C THR A 322 -20.38 -5.73 -2.30
N GLN A 323 -20.30 -6.52 -3.37
CA GLN A 323 -19.41 -7.67 -3.45
C GLN A 323 -17.92 -7.25 -3.38
N ALA A 324 -17.56 -6.13 -4.01
CA ALA A 324 -16.22 -5.58 -3.95
C ALA A 324 -15.82 -5.16 -2.53
N ASP A 325 -16.76 -4.55 -1.75
CA ASP A 325 -16.50 -4.25 -0.34
C ASP A 325 -16.25 -5.51 0.48
N LYS A 326 -17.01 -6.58 0.22
CA LYS A 326 -16.80 -7.88 0.89
C LYS A 326 -15.43 -8.46 0.57
N GLN A 327 -14.99 -8.41 -0.69
CA GLN A 327 -13.64 -8.81 -1.09
C GLN A 327 -12.58 -7.94 -0.43
N GLY A 328 -12.78 -6.62 -0.42
CA GLY A 328 -11.87 -5.66 0.22
C GLY A 328 -11.71 -5.90 1.73
N VAL A 329 -12.79 -6.17 2.46
CA VAL A 329 -12.71 -6.52 3.89
C VAL A 329 -11.85 -7.76 4.12
N PHE A 330 -12.06 -8.81 3.33
CA PHE A 330 -11.26 -10.04 3.44
C PHE A 330 -9.78 -9.78 3.10
N SER A 331 -9.51 -9.04 2.02
CA SER A 331 -8.16 -8.69 1.58
C SER A 331 -7.39 -7.91 2.64
N VAL A 332 -7.97 -6.83 3.15
CA VAL A 332 -7.33 -6.02 4.20
C VAL A 332 -7.08 -6.85 5.44
N GLU A 333 -8.06 -7.65 5.87
CA GLU A 333 -7.89 -8.51 7.04
C GLU A 333 -6.80 -9.57 6.83
N ALA A 334 -6.71 -10.17 5.64
CA ALA A 334 -5.65 -11.12 5.31
C ALA A 334 -4.26 -10.45 5.29
N HIS A 335 -4.17 -9.22 4.80
CA HIS A 335 -2.96 -8.41 4.83
C HIS A 335 -2.49 -8.14 6.26
N GLU A 336 -3.32 -7.53 7.09
CA GLU A 336 -2.98 -7.15 8.47
C GLU A 336 -2.67 -8.38 9.34
N MET A 337 -3.37 -9.48 9.12
CA MET A 337 -3.09 -10.72 9.83
C MET A 337 -1.77 -11.38 9.39
N ALA A 338 -1.32 -11.20 8.14
CA ALA A 338 -0.01 -11.70 7.70
C ALA A 338 1.15 -10.98 8.41
N HIS A 339 0.97 -9.71 8.69
CA HIS A 339 1.92 -8.93 9.46
C HIS A 339 2.17 -9.47 10.86
N GLN A 340 1.22 -10.21 11.47
CA GLN A 340 1.42 -10.81 12.78
C GLN A 340 2.64 -11.75 12.83
N TRP A 341 3.13 -12.20 11.67
CA TRP A 341 4.41 -12.92 11.49
C TRP A 341 5.47 -12.06 10.81
N PHE A 342 5.13 -11.39 9.68
CA PHE A 342 6.01 -10.50 8.92
C PHE A 342 5.73 -9.03 9.24
N GLY A 343 6.42 -8.50 10.23
CA GLY A 343 6.22 -7.17 10.80
C GLY A 343 6.30 -7.23 12.32
N ASP A 344 5.53 -8.12 12.96
CA ASP A 344 5.37 -8.22 14.40
C ASP A 344 6.35 -9.23 15.01
N LEU A 345 6.20 -10.51 14.67
CA LEU A 345 7.06 -11.56 15.21
C LEU A 345 8.51 -11.38 14.70
N VAL A 346 8.66 -11.17 13.39
CA VAL A 346 9.93 -10.84 12.74
C VAL A 346 9.76 -9.47 12.08
N THR A 347 10.55 -8.47 12.48
CA THR A 347 10.43 -7.09 12.02
C THR A 347 11.67 -6.69 11.22
N MET A 348 11.52 -5.85 10.20
CA MET A 348 12.67 -5.24 9.53
C MET A 348 13.58 -4.53 10.54
N ARG A 349 14.88 -4.47 10.23
CA ARG A 349 15.86 -3.80 11.09
C ARG A 349 15.72 -2.29 11.05
N TRP A 350 15.39 -1.76 9.87
CA TRP A 350 15.18 -0.35 9.61
C TRP A 350 14.19 -0.17 8.46
N TRP A 351 13.68 1.01 8.27
CA TRP A 351 12.69 1.38 7.25
C TRP A 351 13.17 1.16 5.81
N ASP A 352 14.48 1.02 5.55
CA ASP A 352 15.02 0.66 4.24
C ASP A 352 14.55 -0.72 3.75
N ASN A 353 14.19 -1.61 4.67
CA ASN A 353 13.64 -2.93 4.40
C ASN A 353 12.14 -3.04 4.71
N LEU A 354 11.38 -1.93 4.67
CA LEU A 354 9.93 -1.90 4.92
C LEU A 354 9.16 -2.92 4.06
N TRP A 355 9.61 -3.17 2.84
CA TRP A 355 9.01 -4.13 1.94
C TRP A 355 8.95 -5.58 2.50
N LEU A 356 9.85 -5.95 3.44
CA LEU A 356 9.78 -7.25 4.14
C LEU A 356 8.49 -7.42 4.92
N ASN A 357 7.90 -6.33 5.42
CA ASN A 357 6.58 -6.33 6.01
C ASN A 357 5.53 -6.28 4.90
N GLU A 358 5.51 -5.21 4.12
CA GLU A 358 4.42 -4.82 3.25
C GLU A 358 4.27 -5.67 1.99
N GLY A 359 5.37 -5.86 1.26
CA GLY A 359 5.36 -6.68 0.04
C GLY A 359 5.07 -8.15 0.35
N PHE A 360 5.51 -8.62 1.54
CA PHE A 360 5.21 -9.97 1.97
C PHE A 360 3.75 -10.12 2.41
N ALA A 361 3.21 -9.17 3.16
CA ALA A 361 1.81 -9.18 3.58
C ALA A 361 0.87 -9.12 2.36
N SER A 362 1.18 -8.27 1.37
CA SER A 362 0.42 -8.18 0.11
C SER A 362 0.43 -9.50 -0.66
N TRP A 363 1.59 -10.17 -0.74
CA TRP A 363 1.67 -11.47 -1.38
C TRP A 363 0.86 -12.53 -0.63
N MET A 364 0.92 -12.57 0.72
CA MET A 364 0.13 -13.49 1.54
C MET A 364 -1.37 -13.23 1.43
N GLU A 365 -1.79 -11.96 1.39
CA GLU A 365 -3.17 -11.54 1.13
C GLU A 365 -3.70 -12.19 -0.15
N GLY A 366 -3.04 -11.94 -1.30
CA GLY A 366 -3.46 -12.48 -2.59
C GLY A 366 -3.48 -14.01 -2.63
N ARG A 367 -2.43 -14.66 -2.07
CA ARG A 367 -2.35 -16.12 -1.95
C ARG A 367 -3.49 -16.70 -1.10
N THR A 368 -3.76 -16.09 0.03
CA THR A 368 -4.76 -16.57 0.99
C THR A 368 -6.17 -16.37 0.45
N THR A 369 -6.43 -15.23 -0.19
CA THR A 369 -7.69 -14.97 -0.87
C THR A 369 -7.95 -16.00 -1.97
N ALA A 370 -6.96 -16.27 -2.83
CA ALA A 370 -7.09 -17.29 -3.88
C ALA A 370 -7.35 -18.70 -3.33
N LYS A 371 -6.81 -19.03 -2.14
CA LYS A 371 -7.01 -20.34 -1.49
C LYS A 371 -8.38 -20.47 -0.83
N LEU A 372 -8.82 -19.45 -0.09
CA LEU A 372 -10.03 -19.50 0.72
C LEU A 372 -11.28 -19.07 -0.06
N HIS A 373 -11.10 -18.25 -1.10
CA HIS A 373 -12.15 -17.74 -1.96
C HIS A 373 -11.81 -17.92 -3.46
N PRO A 374 -11.63 -19.15 -3.94
CA PRO A 374 -11.31 -19.40 -5.35
C PRO A 374 -12.40 -18.91 -6.32
N GLU A 375 -13.63 -18.77 -5.85
CA GLU A 375 -14.77 -18.23 -6.62
C GLU A 375 -14.62 -16.74 -6.98
N TRP A 376 -13.71 -16.01 -6.34
CA TRP A 376 -13.44 -14.60 -6.65
C TRP A 376 -12.44 -14.40 -7.79
N ASN A 377 -11.72 -15.47 -8.16
CA ASN A 377 -10.74 -15.48 -9.26
C ASN A 377 -9.58 -14.48 -9.10
N THR A 378 -9.15 -14.22 -7.87
CA THR A 378 -8.12 -13.22 -7.54
C THR A 378 -6.75 -13.49 -8.16
N ALA A 379 -6.50 -14.67 -8.72
CA ALA A 379 -5.29 -14.92 -9.50
C ALA A 379 -5.13 -13.98 -10.70
N LEU A 380 -6.23 -13.47 -11.26
CA LEU A 380 -6.22 -12.47 -12.33
C LEU A 380 -5.89 -11.07 -11.80
N GLU A 381 -6.32 -10.73 -10.59
CA GLU A 381 -6.05 -9.42 -9.94
C GLU A 381 -4.56 -9.16 -9.73
N ALA A 382 -3.79 -10.21 -9.54
CA ALA A 382 -2.34 -10.11 -9.40
C ALA A 382 -1.62 -9.53 -10.63
N VAL A 383 -2.24 -9.59 -11.81
CA VAL A 383 -1.73 -8.88 -13.01
C VAL A 383 -1.88 -7.37 -12.79
N GLY A 384 -3.02 -6.91 -12.29
CA GLY A 384 -3.26 -5.49 -11.97
C GLY A 384 -2.32 -4.95 -10.87
N VAL A 385 -2.03 -5.74 -9.83
CA VAL A 385 -1.04 -5.39 -8.79
C VAL A 385 0.34 -5.18 -9.41
N ARG A 386 0.79 -6.11 -10.28
CA ARG A 386 2.03 -5.97 -11.03
C ARG A 386 2.04 -4.70 -11.90
N GLU A 387 0.92 -4.38 -12.55
CA GLU A 387 0.79 -3.17 -13.37
C GLU A 387 0.89 -1.88 -12.54
N ALA A 388 0.29 -1.84 -11.36
CA ALA A 388 0.43 -0.71 -10.43
C ALA A 388 1.91 -0.47 -10.07
N ALA A 389 2.65 -1.55 -9.77
CA ALA A 389 4.09 -1.50 -9.53
C ALA A 389 4.85 -0.98 -10.75
N MET A 390 4.62 -1.56 -11.93
CA MET A 390 5.32 -1.21 -13.16
C MET A 390 5.04 0.23 -13.59
N ASN A 391 3.82 0.73 -13.39
CA ASN A 391 3.49 2.14 -13.67
C ASN A 391 4.31 3.11 -12.81
N ARG A 392 4.56 2.75 -11.54
CA ARG A 392 5.41 3.53 -10.62
C ARG A 392 6.90 3.35 -10.93
N ASP A 393 7.32 2.16 -11.34
CA ASP A 393 8.72 1.79 -11.54
C ASP A 393 9.27 2.24 -12.92
N ALA A 394 8.38 2.53 -13.88
CA ALA A 394 8.76 2.97 -15.23
C ALA A 394 9.23 4.43 -15.32
N ILE A 395 9.07 5.24 -14.27
CA ILE A 395 9.33 6.69 -14.30
C ILE A 395 10.70 7.06 -13.72
N ALA A 396 11.16 8.30 -14.00
CA ALA A 396 12.48 8.77 -13.56
C ALA A 396 12.64 8.81 -12.03
N THR A 397 11.54 9.04 -11.31
CA THR A 397 11.52 9.15 -9.85
C THR A 397 11.30 7.80 -9.14
N THR A 398 11.46 6.69 -9.86
CA THR A 398 11.45 5.36 -9.24
C THR A 398 12.65 5.17 -8.31
N HIS A 399 12.58 4.14 -7.48
CA HIS A 399 13.63 3.78 -6.54
C HIS A 399 13.73 2.25 -6.39
N PRO A 400 14.83 1.70 -5.86
CA PRO A 400 14.91 0.30 -5.47
C PRO A 400 13.85 -0.07 -4.44
N VAL A 401 13.51 -1.34 -4.35
CA VAL A 401 12.64 -1.86 -3.27
C VAL A 401 13.29 -1.64 -1.91
N VAL A 402 14.58 -1.97 -1.79
CA VAL A 402 15.41 -1.62 -0.63
C VAL A 402 16.04 -0.26 -0.92
N GLN A 403 15.63 0.77 -0.20
CA GLN A 403 16.05 2.15 -0.42
C GLN A 403 16.65 2.75 0.84
N GLN A 404 17.61 3.69 0.68
CA GLN A 404 18.17 4.39 1.84
C GLN A 404 17.12 5.33 2.45
N ILE A 405 16.90 5.20 3.76
CA ILE A 405 15.98 6.00 4.56
C ILE A 405 16.74 6.66 5.69
N ASP A 406 16.84 7.98 5.66
CA ASP A 406 17.58 8.78 6.64
C ASP A 406 16.65 9.65 7.51
N THR A 407 15.42 9.93 7.06
CA THR A 407 14.46 10.80 7.76
C THR A 407 13.07 10.16 7.90
N VAL A 408 12.27 10.68 8.84
CA VAL A 408 10.87 10.27 9.04
C VAL A 408 10.04 10.49 7.78
N GLU A 409 10.25 11.61 7.07
CA GLU A 409 9.54 11.94 5.84
C GLU A 409 9.90 10.98 4.71
N GLN A 410 11.16 10.55 4.62
CA GLN A 410 11.56 9.52 3.65
C GLN A 410 10.93 8.17 3.99
N ALA A 411 10.87 7.79 5.27
CA ALA A 411 10.16 6.60 5.71
C ALA A 411 8.67 6.67 5.31
N SER A 412 7.99 7.79 5.53
CA SER A 412 6.61 8.00 5.10
C SER A 412 6.43 7.92 3.58
N GLN A 413 7.43 8.34 2.78
CA GLN A 413 7.39 8.23 1.32
C GLN A 413 7.75 6.83 0.80
N ALA A 414 8.24 5.94 1.67
CA ALA A 414 8.52 4.54 1.32
C ALA A 414 7.24 3.69 1.20
N PHE A 415 6.12 4.16 1.75
CA PHE A 415 4.81 3.50 1.61
C PHE A 415 4.23 3.80 0.21
N ASP A 416 4.74 3.14 -0.80
CA ASP A 416 4.33 3.31 -2.20
C ASP A 416 4.25 1.97 -2.95
N ALA A 417 3.78 1.99 -4.20
CA ALA A 417 3.62 0.80 -5.02
C ALA A 417 4.94 0.01 -5.27
N ILE A 418 6.11 0.58 -5.01
CA ILE A 418 7.37 -0.17 -5.10
C ILE A 418 7.52 -1.07 -3.87
N THR A 419 7.27 -0.56 -2.69
CA THR A 419 7.34 -1.32 -1.44
C THR A 419 6.30 -2.44 -1.39
N TYR A 420 5.05 -2.13 -1.71
CA TYR A 420 3.91 -3.08 -1.70
C TYR A 420 3.88 -3.96 -2.95
N SER A 421 3.52 -3.39 -4.07
CA SER A 421 3.16 -4.13 -5.29
C SER A 421 4.36 -4.70 -6.04
N LYS A 422 5.51 -3.99 -6.12
CA LYS A 422 6.74 -4.58 -6.68
C LYS A 422 7.30 -5.62 -5.72
N GLY A 423 7.30 -5.36 -4.40
CA GLY A 423 7.69 -6.33 -3.38
C GLY A 423 6.93 -7.65 -3.54
N GLU A 424 5.60 -7.59 -3.59
CA GLU A 424 4.73 -8.74 -3.86
C GLU A 424 5.07 -9.43 -5.19
N SER A 425 5.19 -8.65 -6.27
CA SER A 425 5.44 -9.20 -7.62
C SER A 425 6.79 -9.92 -7.71
N VAL A 426 7.82 -9.43 -7.01
CA VAL A 426 9.13 -10.09 -6.92
C VAL A 426 9.02 -11.41 -6.14
N ILE A 427 8.28 -11.43 -5.03
CA ILE A 427 8.02 -12.66 -4.28
C ILE A 427 7.30 -13.68 -5.17
N ARG A 428 6.24 -13.27 -5.88
CA ARG A 428 5.49 -14.12 -6.80
C ARG A 428 6.36 -14.70 -7.91
N MET A 429 7.24 -13.87 -8.49
CA MET A 429 8.20 -14.31 -9.51
C MET A 429 9.18 -15.34 -8.96
N LEU A 430 9.74 -15.10 -7.78
CA LEU A 430 10.69 -15.99 -7.11
C LEU A 430 10.00 -17.30 -6.69
N GLU A 431 8.80 -17.25 -6.12
CA GLU A 431 7.99 -18.44 -5.81
C GLU A 431 7.75 -19.28 -7.08
N GLY A 432 7.32 -18.63 -8.18
CA GLY A 432 7.14 -19.29 -9.49
C GLY A 432 8.43 -19.91 -10.02
N TYR A 433 9.58 -19.32 -9.72
CA TYR A 433 10.89 -19.83 -10.12
C TYR A 433 11.35 -21.02 -9.26
N VAL A 434 11.24 -20.93 -7.92
CA VAL A 434 11.72 -22.01 -7.03
C VAL A 434 10.69 -23.12 -6.83
N GLY A 435 9.40 -22.82 -6.94
CA GLY A 435 8.27 -23.67 -6.62
C GLY A 435 7.72 -23.41 -5.23
N SER A 436 6.38 -23.51 -5.07
CA SER A 436 5.67 -23.09 -3.85
C SER A 436 6.08 -23.85 -2.59
N ASP A 437 6.45 -25.13 -2.70
CA ASP A 437 6.90 -25.90 -1.54
C ASP A 437 8.26 -25.44 -1.04
N ALA A 438 9.24 -25.24 -1.94
CA ALA A 438 10.55 -24.75 -1.58
C ALA A 438 10.47 -23.31 -1.02
N TRP A 439 9.63 -22.45 -1.61
CA TRP A 439 9.36 -21.13 -1.10
C TRP A 439 8.81 -21.16 0.33
N ARG A 440 7.74 -21.93 0.57
CA ARG A 440 7.13 -22.08 1.89
C ARG A 440 8.14 -22.62 2.92
N ASP A 441 8.95 -23.61 2.55
CA ASP A 441 9.95 -24.17 3.46
C ASP A 441 11.03 -23.13 3.82
N GLY A 442 11.46 -22.32 2.85
CA GLY A 442 12.35 -21.18 3.10
C GLY A 442 11.75 -20.16 4.06
N VAL A 443 10.48 -19.79 3.85
CA VAL A 443 9.73 -18.87 4.73
C VAL A 443 9.62 -19.42 6.16
N ARG A 444 9.29 -20.70 6.32
CA ARG A 444 9.21 -21.37 7.64
C ARG A 444 10.55 -21.34 8.37
N ARG A 445 11.64 -21.58 7.65
CA ARG A 445 13.01 -21.52 8.20
C ARG A 445 13.34 -20.11 8.65
N TYR A 446 13.02 -19.10 7.83
CA TYR A 446 13.23 -17.69 8.16
C TYR A 446 12.46 -17.28 9.42
N ILE A 447 11.18 -17.52 9.50
CA ILE A 447 10.35 -17.20 10.68
C ILE A 447 10.91 -17.89 11.93
N LYS A 448 11.26 -19.17 11.85
CA LYS A 448 11.79 -19.93 13.00
C LYS A 448 13.16 -19.39 13.47
N ALA A 449 14.02 -18.98 12.55
CA ALA A 449 15.36 -18.49 12.87
C ALA A 449 15.35 -17.10 13.50
N HIS A 450 14.37 -16.27 13.15
CA HIS A 450 14.38 -14.84 13.47
C HIS A 450 13.22 -14.38 14.36
N ALA A 451 12.40 -15.30 14.89
CA ALA A 451 11.26 -14.98 15.77
C ALA A 451 11.70 -14.03 16.91
N TYR A 452 10.93 -12.97 17.14
CA TYR A 452 11.15 -11.88 18.09
C TYR A 452 12.39 -11.02 17.79
N GLY A 453 12.97 -11.17 16.61
CA GLY A 453 14.15 -10.43 16.16
C GLY A 453 13.87 -9.42 15.05
N ASN A 454 14.96 -8.83 14.54
CA ASN A 454 14.95 -7.92 13.40
C ASN A 454 15.81 -8.48 12.28
N THR A 455 15.44 -8.26 11.02
CA THR A 455 16.08 -8.83 9.84
C THR A 455 16.29 -7.79 8.73
N VAL A 456 17.12 -8.17 7.77
CA VAL A 456 17.25 -7.52 6.46
C VAL A 456 16.87 -8.51 5.35
N SER A 457 16.69 -8.02 4.13
CA SER A 457 16.28 -8.84 2.98
C SER A 457 17.11 -10.11 2.77
N ASP A 458 18.43 -10.03 2.97
CA ASP A 458 19.33 -11.17 2.79
C ASP A 458 19.09 -12.32 3.80
N ASP A 459 18.52 -12.02 4.96
CA ASP A 459 18.15 -13.05 5.92
C ASP A 459 17.04 -13.95 5.35
N LEU A 460 16.08 -13.38 4.61
CA LEU A 460 15.05 -14.13 3.89
C LEU A 460 15.63 -14.89 2.69
N TRP A 461 16.43 -14.20 1.86
CA TRP A 461 16.96 -14.81 0.64
C TRP A 461 17.83 -16.03 0.92
N ARG A 462 18.68 -15.99 1.94
CA ARG A 462 19.50 -17.13 2.36
C ARG A 462 18.68 -18.36 2.73
N GLU A 463 17.56 -18.18 3.43
CA GLU A 463 16.72 -19.29 3.86
C GLU A 463 15.93 -19.89 2.69
N VAL A 464 15.47 -19.05 1.75
CA VAL A 464 14.79 -19.53 0.53
C VAL A 464 15.77 -20.24 -0.40
N GLU A 465 16.97 -19.70 -0.61
CA GLU A 465 18.02 -20.33 -1.43
C GLU A 465 18.47 -21.68 -0.85
N ALA A 466 18.57 -21.77 0.48
CA ALA A 466 18.87 -23.04 1.15
C ALA A 466 17.75 -24.09 0.98
N ALA A 467 16.49 -23.66 0.82
CA ALA A 467 15.37 -24.55 0.54
C ALA A 467 15.24 -24.91 -0.96
N ALA A 468 15.92 -24.20 -1.87
CA ALA A 468 15.91 -24.40 -3.32
C ALA A 468 17.32 -24.62 -3.90
N PRO A 469 18.00 -25.73 -3.55
CA PRO A 469 19.41 -25.93 -3.92
C PRO A 469 19.64 -25.88 -5.43
N GLY A 470 20.69 -25.17 -5.84
CA GLY A 470 21.09 -25.00 -7.24
C GLY A 470 20.36 -23.87 -7.98
N LYS A 471 19.50 -23.10 -7.32
CA LYS A 471 18.86 -21.92 -7.88
C LYS A 471 19.45 -20.65 -7.26
N PRO A 472 19.95 -19.68 -8.07
CA PRO A 472 20.58 -18.45 -7.57
C PRO A 472 19.53 -17.43 -7.11
N VAL A 473 18.81 -17.76 -6.05
CA VAL A 473 17.68 -16.94 -5.55
C VAL A 473 18.16 -15.57 -5.10
N THR A 474 19.23 -15.51 -4.30
CA THR A 474 19.79 -14.26 -3.77
C THR A 474 20.22 -13.32 -4.90
N GLN A 475 20.88 -13.84 -5.94
CA GLN A 475 21.30 -13.04 -7.09
C GLN A 475 20.11 -12.44 -7.84
N ILE A 476 19.09 -13.25 -8.14
CA ILE A 476 17.87 -12.77 -8.82
C ILE A 476 17.19 -11.73 -7.94
N ALA A 477 17.00 -12.02 -6.66
CA ALA A 477 16.36 -11.12 -5.72
C ALA A 477 17.09 -9.76 -5.63
N HIS A 478 18.43 -9.74 -5.58
CA HIS A 478 19.21 -8.51 -5.58
C HIS A 478 18.99 -7.67 -6.85
N ASP A 479 18.92 -8.28 -8.03
CA ASP A 479 18.66 -7.56 -9.27
C ASP A 479 17.34 -6.80 -9.24
N PHE A 480 16.30 -7.37 -8.61
CA PHE A 480 14.97 -6.78 -8.56
C PHE A 480 14.71 -5.89 -7.33
N THR A 481 15.47 -6.07 -6.24
CA THR A 481 15.24 -5.33 -4.99
C THR A 481 16.25 -4.23 -4.72
N LEU A 482 17.51 -4.36 -5.21
CA LEU A 482 18.58 -3.38 -4.98
C LEU A 482 18.76 -2.38 -6.13
N GLN A 483 18.08 -2.59 -7.26
CA GLN A 483 18.06 -1.62 -8.36
C GLN A 483 16.61 -1.34 -8.80
N PRO A 484 16.33 -0.08 -9.26
CA PRO A 484 15.02 0.30 -9.77
C PRO A 484 14.82 -0.17 -11.21
N GLY A 485 13.57 -0.09 -11.71
CA GLY A 485 13.27 -0.27 -13.12
C GLY A 485 12.70 -1.64 -13.45
N ILE A 486 12.34 -1.81 -14.72
CA ILE A 486 11.58 -2.94 -15.25
C ILE A 486 12.37 -3.57 -16.39
N PRO A 487 12.75 -4.85 -16.32
CA PRO A 487 13.27 -5.57 -17.49
C PRO A 487 12.24 -5.58 -18.62
N MET A 488 12.72 -5.51 -19.87
CA MET A 488 11.92 -5.77 -21.05
C MET A 488 12.52 -6.92 -21.84
N ILE A 489 11.75 -7.95 -22.05
CA ILE A 489 12.14 -9.13 -22.85
C ILE A 489 11.62 -8.94 -24.26
N LYS A 490 12.55 -8.76 -25.20
CA LYS A 490 12.26 -8.70 -26.64
C LYS A 490 12.27 -10.11 -27.22
N VAL A 491 11.23 -10.43 -27.98
CA VAL A 491 11.14 -11.66 -28.77
C VAL A 491 11.75 -11.41 -30.15
N ASP A 492 13.02 -11.75 -30.32
CA ASP A 492 13.76 -11.46 -31.55
C ASP A 492 13.36 -12.36 -32.71
N SER A 493 13.13 -13.64 -32.43
CA SER A 493 12.66 -14.61 -33.43
C SER A 493 11.93 -15.77 -32.80
N VAL A 494 10.97 -16.31 -33.57
CA VAL A 494 10.21 -17.54 -33.26
C VAL A 494 10.25 -18.45 -34.49
N GLN A 495 10.83 -19.63 -34.35
CA GLN A 495 10.99 -20.59 -35.45
C GLN A 495 10.59 -21.97 -34.98
N CYS A 496 9.65 -22.59 -35.70
CA CYS A 496 9.25 -23.98 -35.43
C CYS A 496 10.04 -24.95 -36.27
N ASN A 497 10.62 -25.99 -35.64
CA ASN A 497 11.28 -27.11 -36.27
C ASN A 497 10.98 -28.41 -35.49
N ASN A 498 10.56 -29.45 -36.20
CA ASN A 498 10.38 -30.80 -35.63
C ASN A 498 9.50 -30.84 -34.35
N GLY A 499 8.40 -30.10 -34.33
CA GLY A 499 7.46 -30.09 -33.19
C GLY A 499 7.92 -29.29 -31.99
N LYS A 500 8.99 -28.48 -32.11
CA LYS A 500 9.47 -27.54 -31.09
C LYS A 500 9.66 -26.17 -31.71
N THR A 501 9.38 -25.16 -30.93
CA THR A 501 9.59 -23.76 -31.31
C THR A 501 10.82 -23.20 -30.60
N THR A 502 11.81 -22.78 -31.37
CA THR A 502 12.99 -22.06 -30.87
C THR A 502 12.63 -20.58 -30.76
N VAL A 503 12.73 -20.01 -29.54
CA VAL A 503 12.48 -18.59 -29.24
C VAL A 503 13.79 -17.96 -28.86
N LYS A 504 14.20 -16.91 -29.57
CA LYS A 504 15.36 -16.08 -29.17
C LYS A 504 14.89 -14.83 -28.46
N LEU A 505 15.51 -14.57 -27.32
CA LEU A 505 15.14 -13.50 -26.40
C LEU A 505 16.33 -12.59 -26.13
N THR A 506 16.07 -11.28 -26.06
CA THR A 506 17.04 -10.26 -25.61
C THR A 506 16.44 -9.48 -24.47
N GLN A 507 17.20 -9.33 -23.37
CA GLN A 507 16.84 -8.48 -22.25
C GLN A 507 17.27 -7.04 -22.52
N THR A 508 16.41 -6.09 -22.25
CA THR A 508 16.65 -4.65 -22.20
C THR A 508 15.83 -4.06 -21.04
N GLU A 509 15.62 -2.75 -20.98
CA GLU A 509 14.83 -2.08 -19.94
C GLU A 509 13.64 -1.36 -20.56
N PHE A 510 12.49 -1.42 -19.88
CA PHE A 510 11.33 -0.60 -20.18
C PHE A 510 11.36 0.68 -19.36
N THR A 511 11.20 1.84 -20.02
CA THR A 511 10.95 3.13 -19.38
C THR A 511 9.81 3.84 -20.09
N ARG A 512 8.98 4.54 -19.33
CA ARG A 512 7.84 5.30 -19.85
C ARG A 512 8.24 6.65 -20.45
N ASP A 513 9.26 7.27 -19.87
CA ASP A 513 9.62 8.67 -20.11
C ASP A 513 11.10 8.91 -20.44
N ARG A 514 11.94 7.85 -20.45
CA ARG A 514 13.40 7.94 -20.65
C ARG A 514 13.89 6.97 -21.73
N PRO A 515 13.52 7.18 -23.01
CA PRO A 515 13.89 6.25 -24.08
C PRO A 515 15.40 6.12 -24.31
N ASP A 516 16.18 7.15 -23.95
CA ASP A 516 17.64 7.21 -24.16
C ASP A 516 18.43 6.72 -22.93
N LYS A 517 17.74 6.24 -21.87
CA LYS A 517 18.41 5.68 -20.70
C LYS A 517 19.20 4.42 -21.08
N LYS A 518 20.47 4.34 -20.65
CA LYS A 518 21.22 3.09 -20.76
C LYS A 518 20.53 1.99 -19.93
N PRO A 519 20.16 0.85 -20.55
CA PRO A 519 19.48 -0.22 -19.82
C PRO A 519 20.31 -0.78 -18.67
N LEU A 520 19.62 -1.12 -17.58
CA LEU A 520 20.15 -1.97 -16.52
C LEU A 520 20.08 -3.45 -16.94
N SER A 521 20.76 -4.32 -16.21
CA SER A 521 20.78 -5.76 -16.45
C SER A 521 20.15 -6.49 -15.27
N TRP A 522 19.40 -7.54 -15.57
CA TRP A 522 18.76 -8.44 -14.60
C TRP A 522 18.94 -9.91 -15.05
N HIS A 523 18.98 -10.81 -14.08
CA HIS A 523 18.74 -12.23 -14.31
C HIS A 523 17.22 -12.46 -14.27
N VAL A 524 16.57 -12.54 -15.44
CA VAL A 524 15.11 -12.58 -15.54
C VAL A 524 14.61 -14.02 -15.67
N PRO A 525 13.84 -14.55 -14.69
CA PRO A 525 13.15 -15.83 -14.85
C PRO A 525 12.03 -15.69 -15.89
N VAL A 526 12.18 -16.34 -17.04
CA VAL A 526 11.21 -16.29 -18.14
C VAL A 526 10.51 -17.63 -18.29
N ILE A 527 9.19 -17.58 -18.44
CA ILE A 527 8.33 -18.72 -18.80
C ILE A 527 7.74 -18.42 -20.16
N ALA A 528 7.90 -19.34 -21.10
CA ALA A 528 7.25 -19.27 -22.41
C ALA A 528 6.48 -20.57 -22.69
N LYS A 529 5.36 -20.45 -23.40
CA LYS A 529 4.46 -21.55 -23.70
C LYS A 529 3.85 -21.36 -25.07
N THR A 530 3.70 -22.45 -25.85
CA THR A 530 2.78 -22.45 -26.98
C THR A 530 1.34 -22.65 -26.52
N LEU A 531 0.33 -22.33 -27.32
CA LEU A 531 -1.08 -22.50 -26.93
C LEU A 531 -1.39 -23.92 -26.46
N SER A 532 -0.83 -24.91 -27.08
CA SER A 532 -1.12 -26.33 -26.83
C SER A 532 -0.02 -27.07 -26.07
N GLY A 533 1.19 -26.47 -25.92
CA GLY A 533 2.36 -27.14 -25.36
C GLY A 533 2.55 -26.91 -23.86
N GLU A 534 3.50 -27.67 -23.30
CA GLU A 534 3.96 -27.43 -21.91
C GLU A 534 4.85 -26.19 -21.81
N PRO A 535 4.88 -25.51 -20.65
CA PRO A 535 5.73 -24.35 -20.46
C PRO A 535 7.22 -24.71 -20.41
N ALA A 536 8.03 -23.89 -21.06
CA ALA A 536 9.48 -23.93 -20.97
C ALA A 536 9.99 -22.74 -20.14
N ARG A 537 11.12 -22.92 -19.45
CA ARG A 537 11.69 -21.92 -18.54
C ARG A 537 13.14 -21.61 -18.88
N ALA A 538 13.54 -20.38 -18.77
CA ALA A 538 14.92 -19.93 -18.86
C ALA A 538 15.21 -18.82 -17.85
N LEU A 539 16.46 -18.73 -17.42
CA LEU A 539 16.99 -17.53 -16.78
C LEU A 539 17.68 -16.69 -17.86
N VAL A 540 17.14 -15.53 -18.17
CA VAL A 540 17.68 -14.65 -19.21
C VAL A 540 18.66 -13.67 -18.57
N ASP A 541 19.93 -13.77 -18.99
CA ASP A 541 21.00 -12.84 -18.68
C ASP A 541 21.49 -12.24 -19.99
N GLY A 542 21.04 -11.05 -20.32
CA GLY A 542 21.26 -10.37 -21.60
C GLY A 542 20.53 -11.06 -22.76
N HIS A 543 20.86 -12.31 -23.07
CA HIS A 543 20.27 -13.09 -24.17
C HIS A 543 19.96 -14.53 -23.75
N ALA A 544 18.93 -15.10 -24.36
CA ALA A 544 18.63 -16.53 -24.19
C ALA A 544 18.04 -17.13 -25.47
N THR A 545 18.21 -18.43 -25.62
CA THR A 545 17.50 -19.25 -26.61
C THR A 545 16.70 -20.31 -25.86
N LEU A 546 15.39 -20.35 -26.08
CA LEU A 546 14.48 -21.25 -25.41
C LEU A 546 13.78 -22.18 -26.39
N GLU A 547 13.82 -23.47 -26.11
CA GLU A 547 13.08 -24.49 -26.85
C GLU A 547 11.73 -24.76 -26.18
N VAL A 548 10.66 -24.34 -26.85
CA VAL A 548 9.27 -24.45 -26.34
C VAL A 548 8.58 -25.60 -27.06
N PRO A 549 7.97 -26.56 -26.35
CA PRO A 549 7.21 -27.64 -26.98
C PRO A 549 6.02 -27.12 -27.81
N GLY A 550 5.80 -27.67 -29.00
CA GLY A 550 4.72 -27.26 -29.92
C GLY A 550 5.20 -26.29 -31.01
N CYS A 551 4.32 -26.04 -31.99
CA CYS A 551 4.60 -25.20 -33.17
C CYS A 551 3.49 -24.20 -33.46
N ASP A 552 2.63 -23.94 -32.51
CA ASP A 552 1.62 -22.90 -32.59
C ASP A 552 2.09 -21.56 -31.94
N LEU A 553 1.20 -20.63 -31.70
CA LEU A 553 1.53 -19.33 -31.15
C LEU A 553 2.23 -19.43 -29.78
N VAL A 554 3.36 -18.76 -29.63
CA VAL A 554 4.12 -18.68 -28.39
C VAL A 554 3.72 -17.43 -27.61
N ILE A 555 3.47 -17.61 -26.29
CA ILE A 555 3.31 -16.55 -25.32
C ILE A 555 4.50 -16.59 -24.36
N VAL A 556 5.17 -15.45 -24.21
CA VAL A 556 6.24 -15.20 -23.24
C VAL A 556 5.62 -14.54 -22.02
N ASN A 557 6.12 -14.84 -20.84
CA ASN A 557 5.49 -14.59 -19.53
C ASN A 557 4.16 -15.35 -19.33
N ALA A 558 4.06 -16.56 -19.86
CA ALA A 558 2.87 -17.38 -19.73
C ALA A 558 2.52 -17.61 -18.25
N GLY A 559 1.25 -17.36 -17.87
CA GLY A 559 0.79 -17.35 -16.48
C GLY A 559 1.17 -16.10 -15.67
N GLN A 560 1.82 -15.11 -16.30
CA GLN A 560 2.04 -13.75 -15.81
C GLN A 560 2.73 -13.64 -14.43
N SER A 561 3.59 -14.60 -14.07
CA SER A 561 4.33 -14.56 -12.81
C SER A 561 5.58 -13.68 -12.85
N GLY A 562 6.13 -13.37 -14.02
CA GLY A 562 7.35 -12.59 -14.16
C GLY A 562 7.14 -11.08 -14.04
N TYR A 563 8.07 -10.40 -13.40
CA TYR A 563 8.11 -8.94 -13.31
C TYR A 563 8.93 -8.35 -14.46
N TYR A 564 8.37 -8.34 -15.66
CA TYR A 564 8.97 -7.75 -16.87
C TYR A 564 7.93 -7.48 -17.95
N ARG A 565 8.23 -6.58 -18.90
CA ARG A 565 7.43 -6.35 -20.12
C ARG A 565 7.89 -7.28 -21.23
N THR A 566 6.96 -7.67 -22.09
CA THR A 566 7.27 -8.46 -23.29
C THR A 566 7.02 -7.63 -24.55
N LEU A 567 8.06 -7.45 -25.36
CA LEU A 567 7.96 -6.77 -26.66
C LEU A 567 8.08 -7.80 -27.79
N TYR A 568 6.98 -8.01 -28.48
CA TYR A 568 6.93 -8.88 -29.68
C TYR A 568 7.26 -8.11 -30.95
N GLY A 569 7.85 -8.79 -31.95
CA GLY A 569 7.93 -8.24 -33.29
C GLY A 569 6.54 -8.11 -33.94
N ALA A 570 6.39 -7.22 -34.94
CA ALA A 570 5.09 -6.89 -35.53
C ALA A 570 4.31 -8.12 -36.02
N SER A 571 4.96 -9.06 -36.73
CA SER A 571 4.30 -10.28 -37.24
C SER A 571 3.84 -11.23 -36.13
N GLN A 572 4.60 -11.30 -35.04
CA GLN A 572 4.25 -12.12 -33.87
C GLN A 572 3.07 -11.50 -33.12
N PHE A 573 3.08 -10.17 -32.96
CA PHE A 573 1.98 -9.45 -32.34
C PHE A 573 0.69 -9.54 -33.15
N ASP A 574 0.79 -9.48 -34.48
CA ASP A 574 -0.37 -9.71 -35.37
C ASP A 574 -0.94 -11.13 -35.19
N ALA A 575 -0.10 -12.12 -35.05
CA ALA A 575 -0.55 -13.50 -34.75
C ALA A 575 -1.24 -13.59 -33.39
N ILE A 576 -0.73 -12.85 -32.36
CA ILE A 576 -1.36 -12.75 -31.04
C ILE A 576 -2.74 -12.11 -31.17
N LYS A 577 -2.89 -10.97 -31.86
CA LYS A 577 -4.19 -10.31 -32.07
C LYS A 577 -5.22 -11.27 -32.68
N HIS A 578 -4.85 -12.05 -33.69
CA HIS A 578 -5.74 -13.02 -34.33
C HIS A 578 -6.12 -14.23 -33.44
N ALA A 579 -5.27 -14.58 -32.51
CA ALA A 579 -5.50 -15.70 -31.59
C ALA A 579 -5.89 -15.25 -30.17
N PHE A 580 -6.07 -13.95 -29.93
CA PHE A 580 -6.21 -13.35 -28.62
C PHE A 580 -7.26 -14.05 -27.74
N THR A 581 -8.42 -14.34 -28.31
CA THR A 581 -9.52 -15.02 -27.62
C THR A 581 -9.27 -16.49 -27.28
N LYS A 582 -8.16 -17.07 -27.77
CA LYS A 582 -7.74 -18.44 -27.46
C LYS A 582 -6.74 -18.50 -26.31
N LEU A 583 -6.22 -17.33 -25.88
CA LEU A 583 -5.32 -17.25 -24.74
C LEU A 583 -6.09 -17.52 -23.44
N ALA A 584 -5.39 -18.02 -22.43
CA ALA A 584 -5.94 -18.04 -21.07
C ALA A 584 -6.26 -16.62 -20.60
N PRO A 585 -7.29 -16.39 -19.78
CA PRO A 585 -7.65 -15.05 -19.31
C PRO A 585 -6.50 -14.26 -18.70
N ILE A 586 -5.65 -14.90 -17.90
CA ILE A 586 -4.47 -14.26 -17.30
C ILE A 586 -3.45 -13.80 -18.37
N ASP A 587 -3.26 -14.56 -19.44
CA ASP A 587 -2.36 -14.21 -20.54
C ASP A 587 -2.98 -13.13 -21.44
N GLN A 588 -4.32 -13.10 -21.56
CA GLN A 588 -5.04 -11.99 -22.23
C GLN A 588 -4.79 -10.67 -21.49
N LEU A 589 -4.94 -10.63 -20.17
CA LEU A 589 -4.66 -9.47 -19.35
C LEU A 589 -3.21 -9.00 -19.51
N GLY A 590 -2.24 -9.91 -19.37
CA GLY A 590 -0.82 -9.55 -19.51
C GLY A 590 -0.47 -8.99 -20.89
N VAL A 591 -1.06 -9.54 -21.97
CA VAL A 591 -0.89 -9.01 -23.34
C VAL A 591 -1.53 -7.64 -23.49
N MET A 592 -2.71 -7.39 -22.89
CA MET A 592 -3.39 -6.09 -22.93
C MET A 592 -2.56 -5.02 -22.21
N ASP A 593 -2.07 -5.34 -21.02
CA ASP A 593 -1.30 -4.42 -20.20
C ASP A 593 0.07 -4.10 -20.82
N ASP A 594 0.75 -5.09 -21.39
CA ASP A 594 1.98 -4.85 -22.17
C ASP A 594 1.68 -3.98 -23.40
N THR A 595 0.58 -4.24 -24.11
CA THR A 595 0.15 -3.45 -25.27
C THR A 595 -0.15 -2.01 -24.88
N TRP A 596 -0.85 -1.78 -23.76
CA TRP A 596 -1.09 -0.45 -23.21
C TRP A 596 0.23 0.26 -22.88
N ALA A 597 1.07 -0.35 -22.08
CA ALA A 597 2.31 0.27 -21.61
C ALA A 597 3.28 0.59 -22.77
N LEU A 598 3.48 -0.36 -23.68
CA LEU A 598 4.34 -0.18 -24.85
C LEU A 598 3.77 0.84 -25.83
N GLY A 599 2.46 0.85 -26.04
CA GLY A 599 1.76 1.82 -26.89
C GLY A 599 1.89 3.25 -26.35
N MET A 600 1.65 3.45 -25.06
CA MET A 600 1.77 4.76 -24.42
C MET A 600 3.21 5.25 -24.33
N ALA A 601 4.19 4.35 -24.23
CA ALA A 601 5.62 4.67 -24.32
C ALA A 601 6.07 4.96 -25.79
N GLY A 602 5.30 4.54 -26.79
CA GLY A 602 5.60 4.69 -28.22
C GLY A 602 6.52 3.63 -28.80
N LEU A 603 6.59 2.48 -28.17
CA LEU A 603 7.34 1.30 -28.64
C LEU A 603 6.52 0.44 -29.62
N GLN A 604 5.19 0.66 -29.64
CA GLN A 604 4.25 0.11 -30.62
C GLN A 604 3.09 1.11 -30.83
N PRO A 605 2.17 0.91 -31.80
CA PRO A 605 1.04 1.80 -32.00
C PRO A 605 0.12 1.84 -30.77
N ALA A 606 -0.18 3.05 -30.26
CA ALA A 606 -1.08 3.22 -29.11
C ALA A 606 -2.50 2.69 -29.38
N SER A 607 -2.91 2.62 -30.64
CA SER A 607 -4.21 2.09 -31.05
C SER A 607 -4.36 0.57 -30.96
N ASP A 608 -3.26 -0.17 -30.79
CA ASP A 608 -3.32 -1.65 -30.72
C ASP A 608 -4.16 -2.14 -29.53
N VAL A 609 -4.25 -1.36 -28.43
CA VAL A 609 -5.14 -1.67 -27.31
C VAL A 609 -6.61 -1.67 -27.72
N LEU A 610 -7.00 -0.80 -28.67
CA LEU A 610 -8.38 -0.74 -29.18
C LEU A 610 -8.69 -1.95 -30.09
N ASP A 611 -7.67 -2.45 -30.83
CA ASP A 611 -7.82 -3.69 -31.61
C ASP A 611 -8.10 -4.89 -30.70
N LEU A 612 -7.38 -5.01 -29.58
CA LEU A 612 -7.62 -6.07 -28.59
C LEU A 612 -8.99 -5.91 -27.91
N ALA A 613 -9.34 -4.68 -27.50
CA ALA A 613 -10.65 -4.40 -26.95
C ALA A 613 -11.77 -4.75 -27.93
N GLN A 614 -11.60 -4.47 -29.23
CA GLN A 614 -12.58 -4.79 -30.26
C GLN A 614 -12.70 -6.30 -30.52
N ALA A 615 -11.59 -7.03 -30.45
CA ALA A 615 -11.55 -8.48 -30.63
C ALA A 615 -12.16 -9.25 -29.45
N THR A 616 -12.26 -8.64 -28.27
CA THR A 616 -12.76 -9.29 -27.05
C THR A 616 -14.27 -9.57 -27.13
N PRO A 617 -14.74 -10.83 -27.02
CA PRO A 617 -16.16 -11.14 -27.08
C PRO A 617 -16.87 -10.68 -25.80
N VAL A 618 -18.16 -10.33 -25.91
CA VAL A 618 -18.98 -9.92 -24.75
C VAL A 618 -19.09 -10.98 -23.65
N THR A 619 -18.71 -12.21 -23.96
CA THR A 619 -18.70 -13.37 -23.04
C THR A 619 -17.33 -13.62 -22.42
N ALA A 620 -16.33 -12.78 -22.67
CA ALA A 620 -15.02 -12.88 -22.04
C ALA A 620 -15.11 -12.81 -20.50
N ASP A 621 -14.04 -13.20 -19.83
CA ASP A 621 -13.96 -13.13 -18.37
C ASP A 621 -14.30 -11.71 -17.88
N PRO A 622 -15.05 -11.55 -16.78
CA PRO A 622 -15.39 -10.25 -16.21
C PRO A 622 -14.20 -9.33 -16.01
N GLN A 623 -13.09 -9.85 -15.49
CA GLN A 623 -11.87 -9.06 -15.22
C GLN A 623 -11.27 -8.44 -16.49
N ILE A 624 -11.38 -9.13 -17.65
CA ILE A 624 -10.91 -8.56 -18.92
C ILE A 624 -11.76 -7.36 -19.31
N TRP A 625 -13.07 -7.40 -19.03
CA TRP A 625 -13.95 -6.27 -19.28
C TRP A 625 -13.75 -5.12 -18.29
N GLU A 626 -13.39 -5.41 -17.04
CA GLU A 626 -12.99 -4.41 -16.05
C GLU A 626 -11.71 -3.69 -16.52
N ASN A 627 -10.70 -4.44 -17.00
CA ASN A 627 -9.49 -3.87 -17.57
C ASN A 627 -9.80 -2.98 -18.79
N ILE A 628 -10.61 -3.46 -19.75
CA ILE A 628 -11.03 -2.66 -20.93
C ILE A 628 -11.79 -1.38 -20.50
N ALA A 629 -12.68 -1.47 -19.53
CA ALA A 629 -13.42 -0.30 -19.02
C ALA A 629 -12.46 0.73 -18.37
N GLY A 630 -11.46 0.24 -17.63
CA GLY A 630 -10.39 1.06 -17.05
C GLY A 630 -9.52 1.75 -18.11
N ASP A 631 -9.11 1.03 -19.14
CA ASP A 631 -8.35 1.59 -20.27
C ASP A 631 -9.14 2.66 -21.02
N LEU A 632 -10.40 2.40 -21.31
CA LEU A 632 -11.28 3.37 -21.98
C LEU A 632 -11.51 4.62 -21.11
N SER A 633 -11.69 4.47 -19.80
CA SER A 633 -11.76 5.60 -18.85
C SER A 633 -10.44 6.39 -18.82
N SER A 634 -9.31 5.72 -18.87
CA SER A 634 -7.97 6.35 -18.90
C SER A 634 -7.75 7.14 -20.18
N LEU A 635 -8.18 6.59 -21.34
CA LEU A 635 -8.13 7.30 -22.63
C LEU A 635 -9.03 8.55 -22.63
N ASP A 636 -10.27 8.45 -22.08
CA ASP A 636 -11.18 9.61 -21.94
C ASP A 636 -10.50 10.75 -21.18
N GLY A 637 -9.74 10.44 -20.14
CA GLY A 637 -9.00 11.40 -19.32
C GLY A 637 -7.91 12.18 -20.08
N TYR A 638 -7.38 11.64 -21.18
CA TYR A 638 -6.40 12.39 -22.03
C TYR A 638 -7.07 13.38 -22.97
N TYR A 639 -8.37 13.27 -23.20
CA TYR A 639 -9.15 14.22 -24.01
C TYR A 639 -9.70 15.40 -23.21
N GLN A 640 -9.55 15.43 -21.89
CA GLN A 640 -10.06 16.49 -21.02
C GLN A 640 -9.65 17.88 -21.54
N GLY A 641 -10.63 18.79 -21.72
CA GLY A 641 -10.44 20.12 -22.28
C GLY A 641 -10.50 20.19 -23.82
N ASP A 642 -10.85 19.08 -24.50
CA ASP A 642 -11.16 19.03 -25.94
C ASP A 642 -12.48 18.28 -26.14
N ASP A 643 -13.58 18.99 -25.92
CA ASP A 643 -14.94 18.41 -25.85
C ASP A 643 -15.34 17.66 -27.12
N ALA A 644 -14.94 18.14 -28.29
CA ALA A 644 -15.32 17.54 -29.56
C ALA A 644 -14.67 16.17 -29.77
N ARG A 645 -13.35 16.08 -29.49
CA ARG A 645 -12.61 14.80 -29.57
C ARG A 645 -13.07 13.84 -28.46
N GLN A 646 -13.29 14.36 -27.24
CA GLN A 646 -13.77 13.57 -26.12
C GLN A 646 -15.14 12.96 -26.40
N GLN A 647 -16.07 13.72 -26.94
CA GLN A 647 -17.41 13.20 -27.32
C GLN A 647 -17.33 12.11 -28.39
N THR A 648 -16.45 12.27 -29.38
CA THR A 648 -16.21 11.24 -30.41
C THR A 648 -15.71 9.96 -29.79
N PHE A 649 -14.70 10.06 -28.90
CA PHE A 649 -14.17 8.91 -28.18
C PHE A 649 -15.23 8.25 -27.26
N ARG A 650 -15.99 9.04 -26.50
CA ARG A 650 -17.04 8.55 -25.60
C ARG A 650 -18.13 7.77 -26.33
N LYS A 651 -18.54 8.21 -27.52
CA LYS A 651 -19.48 7.45 -28.36
C LYS A 651 -18.96 6.04 -28.66
N PHE A 652 -17.70 5.93 -29.04
CA PHE A 652 -17.06 4.63 -29.28
C PHE A 652 -17.00 3.79 -27.99
N ALA A 653 -16.52 4.36 -26.89
CA ALA A 653 -16.37 3.65 -25.63
C ALA A 653 -17.72 3.13 -25.11
N ILE A 654 -18.76 3.97 -25.13
CA ILE A 654 -20.11 3.58 -24.76
C ILE A 654 -20.63 2.46 -25.67
N ALA A 655 -20.50 2.60 -27.00
CA ALA A 655 -20.93 1.57 -27.95
C ALA A 655 -20.20 0.23 -27.72
N ARG A 656 -18.97 0.26 -27.23
CA ARG A 656 -18.20 -0.94 -26.92
C ARG A 656 -18.63 -1.62 -25.62
N LEU A 657 -18.97 -0.85 -24.56
CA LEU A 657 -19.33 -1.37 -23.24
C LEU A 657 -20.82 -1.74 -23.14
N GLN A 658 -21.70 -1.06 -23.86
CA GLN A 658 -23.15 -1.29 -23.80
C GLN A 658 -23.60 -2.74 -24.06
N PRO A 659 -23.07 -3.49 -25.04
CA PRO A 659 -23.45 -4.88 -25.25
C PRO A 659 -23.10 -5.78 -24.05
N VAL A 660 -21.99 -5.49 -23.37
CA VAL A 660 -21.57 -6.21 -22.15
C VAL A 660 -22.52 -5.88 -21.01
N PHE A 661 -22.83 -4.59 -20.83
CA PHE A 661 -23.78 -4.14 -19.83
C PHE A 661 -25.20 -4.70 -20.08
N ALA A 662 -25.66 -4.76 -21.33
CA ALA A 662 -26.95 -5.36 -21.67
C ALA A 662 -27.02 -6.86 -21.28
N ARG A 663 -25.90 -7.59 -21.37
CA ARG A 663 -25.80 -8.99 -20.91
C ARG A 663 -25.86 -9.11 -19.39
N VAL A 664 -25.13 -8.26 -18.69
CA VAL A 664 -25.01 -8.25 -17.22
C VAL A 664 -26.28 -7.69 -16.59
N GLY A 665 -26.79 -6.56 -17.10
CA GLY A 665 -27.99 -5.87 -16.64
C GLY A 665 -27.83 -5.11 -15.32
N TRP A 666 -28.88 -4.44 -14.89
CA TRP A 666 -28.94 -3.71 -13.62
C TRP A 666 -29.08 -4.63 -12.41
N GLU A 667 -29.83 -5.70 -12.54
CA GLU A 667 -30.18 -6.56 -11.40
C GLU A 667 -29.34 -7.84 -11.40
N ALA A 668 -28.86 -8.21 -10.21
CA ALA A 668 -28.16 -9.47 -10.02
C ALA A 668 -29.11 -10.65 -10.24
N LYS A 669 -28.62 -11.69 -10.93
CA LYS A 669 -29.37 -12.92 -11.19
C LYS A 669 -29.08 -13.95 -10.10
N ALA A 670 -30.06 -14.78 -9.77
CA ALA A 670 -29.84 -15.87 -8.81
C ALA A 670 -28.73 -16.81 -9.28
N GLY A 671 -27.72 -17.09 -8.40
CA GLY A 671 -26.59 -17.94 -8.70
C GLY A 671 -25.52 -17.29 -9.61
N GLU A 672 -25.57 -15.99 -9.80
CA GLU A 672 -24.59 -15.25 -10.59
C GLU A 672 -23.21 -15.28 -9.89
N PRO A 673 -22.11 -15.54 -10.64
CA PRO A 673 -20.75 -15.50 -10.10
C PRO A 673 -20.39 -14.12 -9.52
N ASP A 674 -19.61 -14.10 -8.44
CA ASP A 674 -19.19 -12.87 -7.77
C ASP A 674 -18.45 -11.88 -8.69
N PRO A 675 -17.53 -12.29 -9.58
CA PRO A 675 -16.89 -11.37 -10.54
C PRO A 675 -17.87 -10.64 -11.45
N VAL A 676 -19.02 -11.24 -11.79
CA VAL A 676 -20.06 -10.56 -12.60
C VAL A 676 -20.77 -9.46 -11.80
N LYS A 677 -20.89 -9.63 -10.47
CA LYS A 677 -21.47 -8.59 -9.60
C LYS A 677 -20.53 -7.38 -9.50
N VAL A 678 -19.22 -7.63 -9.46
CA VAL A 678 -18.18 -6.56 -9.49
C VAL A 678 -18.24 -5.83 -10.84
N LEU A 679 -18.14 -6.56 -11.95
CA LEU A 679 -18.23 -6.00 -13.30
C LEU A 679 -19.49 -5.15 -13.53
N ARG A 680 -20.64 -5.54 -12.95
CA ARG A 680 -21.88 -4.76 -13.04
C ARG A 680 -21.70 -3.36 -12.49
N ASN A 681 -21.16 -3.24 -11.30
CA ASN A 681 -20.90 -1.95 -10.64
C ASN A 681 -19.90 -1.11 -11.45
N ASP A 682 -18.84 -1.72 -11.96
CA ASP A 682 -17.82 -1.04 -12.75
C ASP A 682 -18.36 -0.53 -14.08
N LEU A 683 -19.20 -1.33 -14.76
CA LEU A 683 -19.84 -0.90 -16.00
C LEU A 683 -20.83 0.24 -15.77
N ILE A 684 -21.65 0.19 -14.70
CA ILE A 684 -22.57 1.29 -14.34
C ILE A 684 -21.75 2.56 -14.05
N GLY A 685 -20.69 2.45 -13.25
CA GLY A 685 -19.81 3.58 -12.91
C GLY A 685 -19.13 4.18 -14.13
N THR A 686 -18.55 3.32 -14.97
CA THR A 686 -17.83 3.75 -16.18
C THR A 686 -18.75 4.37 -17.23
N LEU A 687 -19.87 3.71 -17.57
CA LEU A 687 -20.85 4.24 -18.51
C LEU A 687 -21.46 5.56 -17.99
N GLY A 688 -21.75 5.64 -16.69
CA GLY A 688 -22.21 6.89 -16.06
C GLY A 688 -21.17 8.01 -16.13
N SER A 689 -19.88 7.70 -15.98
CA SER A 689 -18.78 8.66 -16.10
C SER A 689 -18.56 9.13 -17.54
N LEU A 690 -18.73 8.24 -18.52
CA LEU A 690 -18.66 8.55 -19.94
C LEU A 690 -19.90 9.33 -20.41
N GLY A 691 -20.93 9.47 -19.55
CA GLY A 691 -22.15 10.22 -19.85
C GLY A 691 -23.14 9.43 -20.70
N ASP A 692 -23.20 8.10 -20.58
CA ASP A 692 -24.21 7.27 -21.25
C ASP A 692 -25.62 7.73 -20.85
N PRO A 693 -26.46 8.25 -21.80
CA PRO A 693 -27.74 8.83 -21.45
C PRO A 693 -28.72 7.83 -20.82
N ALA A 694 -28.63 6.56 -21.20
CA ALA A 694 -29.52 5.53 -20.67
C ALA A 694 -29.18 5.20 -19.21
N VAL A 695 -27.88 5.06 -18.92
CA VAL A 695 -27.37 4.78 -17.56
C VAL A 695 -27.65 5.97 -16.64
N VAL A 696 -27.34 7.19 -17.07
CA VAL A 696 -27.58 8.41 -16.27
C VAL A 696 -29.08 8.60 -16.01
N LYS A 697 -29.93 8.38 -17.01
CA LYS A 697 -31.40 8.45 -16.84
C LYS A 697 -31.93 7.43 -15.83
N GLU A 698 -31.47 6.18 -15.91
CA GLU A 698 -31.92 5.14 -15.00
C GLU A 698 -31.38 5.36 -13.58
N ALA A 699 -30.16 5.83 -13.43
CA ALA A 699 -29.58 6.19 -12.12
C ALA A 699 -30.41 7.29 -11.44
N ASN A 700 -30.76 8.35 -12.19
CA ASN A 700 -31.63 9.42 -11.70
C ASN A 700 -33.06 8.94 -11.38
N ARG A 701 -33.64 8.05 -12.20
CA ARG A 701 -34.95 7.43 -11.91
C ARG A 701 -34.93 6.70 -10.57
N ARG A 702 -33.88 5.88 -10.32
CA ARG A 702 -33.70 5.13 -9.07
C ARG A 702 -33.51 6.06 -7.88
N PHE A 703 -32.68 7.07 -8.02
CA PHE A 703 -32.45 8.10 -6.98
C PHE A 703 -33.75 8.82 -6.60
N ASN A 704 -34.60 9.18 -7.60
CA ASN A 704 -35.86 9.86 -7.34
C ASN A 704 -36.96 8.95 -6.77
N ALA A 705 -36.84 7.65 -6.98
CA ALA A 705 -37.79 6.68 -6.47
C ALA A 705 -37.46 6.17 -5.05
N MET A 706 -36.20 6.19 -4.61
CA MET A 706 -35.73 5.47 -3.44
C MET A 706 -36.43 5.82 -2.13
N ASP A 707 -36.93 7.03 -1.96
CA ASP A 707 -37.64 7.46 -0.74
C ASP A 707 -39.04 6.81 -0.61
N LYS A 708 -39.65 6.47 -1.74
CA LYS A 708 -40.98 5.86 -1.80
C LYS A 708 -40.93 4.36 -2.02
N ASP A 709 -39.90 3.90 -2.69
CA ASP A 709 -39.67 2.50 -3.04
C ASP A 709 -38.20 2.13 -2.78
N PRO A 710 -37.86 1.61 -1.60
CA PRO A 710 -36.50 1.19 -1.27
C PRO A 710 -35.94 0.13 -2.23
N SER A 711 -36.81 -0.66 -2.89
CA SER A 711 -36.35 -1.67 -3.86
C SER A 711 -35.78 -1.06 -5.14
N ALA A 712 -36.11 0.22 -5.44
CA ALA A 712 -35.53 0.94 -6.56
C ALA A 712 -33.97 1.11 -6.41
N MET A 713 -33.48 1.03 -5.19
CA MET A 713 -32.05 1.23 -4.85
C MET A 713 -31.53 0.06 -4.02
N PRO A 714 -31.28 -1.12 -4.62
CA PRO A 714 -30.67 -2.24 -3.91
C PRO A 714 -29.32 -1.86 -3.28
N ALA A 715 -29.03 -2.39 -2.09
CA ALA A 715 -27.78 -2.10 -1.36
C ALA A 715 -26.53 -2.28 -2.24
N ALA A 716 -26.44 -3.39 -2.96
CA ALA A 716 -25.31 -3.72 -3.83
C ALA A 716 -25.06 -2.72 -4.98
N LEU A 717 -26.04 -1.87 -5.32
CA LEU A 717 -25.93 -0.84 -6.36
C LEU A 717 -25.93 0.59 -5.81
N ARG A 718 -26.33 0.78 -4.54
CA ARG A 718 -26.65 2.10 -4.00
C ARG A 718 -25.47 3.07 -4.14
N ARG A 719 -24.28 2.67 -3.71
CA ARG A 719 -23.09 3.54 -3.80
C ARG A 719 -22.74 3.89 -5.24
N THR A 720 -22.77 2.90 -6.14
CA THR A 720 -22.45 3.09 -7.57
C THR A 720 -23.47 4.00 -8.25
N VAL A 721 -24.76 3.77 -8.02
CA VAL A 721 -25.84 4.60 -8.60
C VAL A 721 -25.76 6.03 -8.07
N LEU A 722 -25.56 6.22 -6.75
CA LEU A 722 -25.37 7.54 -6.17
C LEU A 722 -24.11 8.23 -6.73
N GLY A 723 -23.06 7.48 -7.02
CA GLY A 723 -21.85 7.98 -7.68
C GLY A 723 -22.13 8.53 -9.09
N VAL A 724 -22.94 7.83 -9.89
CA VAL A 724 -23.39 8.31 -11.21
C VAL A 724 -24.23 9.58 -11.06
N VAL A 725 -25.18 9.60 -10.13
CA VAL A 725 -26.03 10.76 -9.83
C VAL A 725 -25.20 11.97 -9.40
N ALA A 726 -24.28 11.77 -8.43
CA ALA A 726 -23.45 12.85 -7.90
C ALA A 726 -22.51 13.46 -8.95
N ARG A 727 -21.93 12.61 -9.81
CA ARG A 727 -21.04 13.07 -10.89
C ARG A 727 -21.76 13.94 -11.92
N ASN A 728 -23.02 13.62 -12.21
CA ASN A 728 -23.86 14.32 -13.18
C ASN A 728 -24.91 15.26 -12.51
N ALA A 729 -24.68 15.64 -11.24
CA ALA A 729 -25.63 16.42 -10.46
C ALA A 729 -25.81 17.85 -10.99
N ASP A 730 -27.02 18.36 -10.90
CA ASP A 730 -27.33 19.78 -10.82
C ASP A 730 -27.34 20.26 -9.35
N ALA A 731 -27.53 21.55 -9.13
CA ALA A 731 -27.53 22.14 -7.79
C ALA A 731 -28.62 21.51 -6.87
N ALA A 732 -29.80 21.23 -7.38
CA ALA A 732 -30.88 20.65 -6.56
C ALA A 732 -30.57 19.20 -6.15
N THR A 733 -29.96 18.42 -7.04
CA THR A 733 -29.50 17.05 -6.78
C THR A 733 -28.36 17.04 -5.75
N TRP A 734 -27.41 17.95 -5.89
CA TRP A 734 -26.33 18.10 -4.94
C TRP A 734 -26.83 18.48 -3.54
N ASP A 735 -27.77 19.45 -3.46
CA ASP A 735 -28.41 19.87 -2.20
C ASP A 735 -29.12 18.69 -1.51
N ARG A 736 -29.81 17.84 -2.27
CA ARG A 736 -30.46 16.64 -1.73
C ARG A 736 -29.43 15.62 -1.21
N LEU A 737 -28.34 15.36 -1.93
CA LEU A 737 -27.26 14.48 -1.47
C LEU A 737 -26.60 15.02 -0.20
N HIS A 738 -26.41 16.34 -0.12
CA HIS A 738 -25.86 17.00 1.08
C HIS A 738 -26.83 16.86 2.28
N ALA A 739 -28.11 17.07 2.08
CA ALA A 739 -29.11 16.85 3.13
C ALA A 739 -29.16 15.40 3.60
N MET A 740 -28.94 14.42 2.70
CA MET A 740 -28.81 13.01 3.07
C MET A 740 -27.57 12.77 3.95
N ALA A 741 -26.42 13.35 3.60
CA ALA A 741 -25.19 13.23 4.39
C ALA A 741 -25.36 13.81 5.81
N GLN A 742 -26.04 14.98 5.93
CA GLN A 742 -26.35 15.60 7.22
C GLN A 742 -27.31 14.78 8.08
N ALA A 743 -28.29 14.11 7.46
CA ALA A 743 -29.30 13.31 8.17
C ALA A 743 -28.79 11.94 8.61
N GLU A 744 -27.76 11.41 7.93
CA GLU A 744 -27.23 10.05 8.17
C GLU A 744 -26.59 9.93 9.56
N LYS A 745 -26.82 8.79 10.23
CA LYS A 745 -26.33 8.51 11.58
C LYS A 745 -25.33 7.34 11.65
N THR A 746 -25.24 6.57 10.55
CA THR A 746 -24.25 5.50 10.42
C THR A 746 -22.96 6.12 9.88
N PRO A 747 -21.85 6.18 10.65
CA PRO A 747 -20.63 6.86 10.21
C PRO A 747 -20.13 6.40 8.85
N LEU A 748 -20.06 5.09 8.64
CA LEU A 748 -19.66 4.48 7.36
C LEU A 748 -20.46 5.05 6.16
N VAL A 749 -21.77 5.11 6.28
CA VAL A 749 -22.65 5.62 5.20
C VAL A 749 -22.54 7.14 5.06
N LYS A 750 -22.43 7.85 6.18
CA LYS A 750 -22.25 9.30 6.24
C LYS A 750 -20.99 9.74 5.50
N ASP A 751 -19.86 9.08 5.78
CA ASP A 751 -18.56 9.37 5.16
C ASP A 751 -18.61 9.15 3.64
N GLN A 752 -19.25 8.06 3.20
CA GLN A 752 -19.48 7.80 1.77
C GLN A 752 -20.31 8.91 1.10
N LEU A 753 -21.35 9.42 1.76
CA LEU A 753 -22.17 10.50 1.21
C LEU A 753 -21.41 11.82 1.08
N TYR A 754 -20.56 12.18 2.06
CA TYR A 754 -19.68 13.36 1.95
C TYR A 754 -18.67 13.22 0.81
N ALA A 755 -18.08 12.03 0.62
CA ALA A 755 -17.18 11.77 -0.51
C ALA A 755 -17.88 11.97 -1.86
N LEU A 756 -19.16 11.57 -2.00
CA LEU A 756 -19.95 11.74 -3.22
C LEU A 756 -20.16 13.22 -3.60
N LEU A 757 -20.23 14.14 -2.64
CA LEU A 757 -20.39 15.56 -2.93
C LEU A 757 -19.22 16.16 -3.71
N SER A 758 -18.08 15.48 -3.71
CA SER A 758 -16.81 15.97 -4.26
C SER A 758 -16.51 15.49 -5.69
N VAL A 759 -17.39 14.67 -6.29
CA VAL A 759 -17.12 14.06 -7.60
C VAL A 759 -17.81 14.73 -8.78
N ALA A 760 -18.53 15.83 -8.56
CA ALA A 760 -19.33 16.50 -9.59
C ALA A 760 -18.47 17.02 -10.76
N HIS A 761 -18.95 16.87 -11.99
CA HIS A 761 -18.36 17.47 -13.18
C HIS A 761 -18.53 19.00 -13.22
N ASP A 762 -19.61 19.52 -12.62
CA ASP A 762 -19.87 20.95 -12.54
C ASP A 762 -18.86 21.64 -11.60
N LYS A 763 -18.14 22.64 -12.12
CA LYS A 763 -17.12 23.37 -11.37
C LYS A 763 -17.68 24.16 -10.18
N ALA A 764 -18.91 24.66 -10.28
CA ALA A 764 -19.52 25.41 -9.17
C ALA A 764 -19.86 24.45 -8.01
N LEU A 765 -20.31 23.24 -8.30
CA LEU A 765 -20.56 22.21 -7.29
C LEU A 765 -19.24 21.67 -6.70
N ALA A 766 -18.21 21.50 -7.51
CA ALA A 766 -16.87 21.16 -7.04
C ALA A 766 -16.32 22.23 -6.07
N GLN A 767 -16.54 23.52 -6.36
CA GLN A 767 -16.15 24.61 -5.45
C GLN A 767 -16.93 24.52 -4.12
N ARG A 768 -18.23 24.27 -4.16
CA ARG A 768 -19.05 24.08 -2.95
C ARG A 768 -18.53 22.92 -2.09
N ALA A 769 -18.09 21.81 -2.71
CA ALA A 769 -17.50 20.69 -1.99
C ALA A 769 -16.15 21.06 -1.33
N LEU A 770 -15.31 21.86 -2.02
CA LEU A 770 -14.07 22.37 -1.46
C LEU A 770 -14.31 23.31 -0.27
N ASP A 771 -15.30 24.23 -0.39
CA ASP A 771 -15.66 25.13 0.70
C ASP A 771 -16.21 24.34 1.91
N LEU A 772 -17.04 23.32 1.67
CA LEU A 772 -17.55 22.42 2.71
C LEU A 772 -16.43 21.65 3.42
N ALA A 773 -15.42 21.19 2.68
CA ALA A 773 -14.29 20.46 3.22
C ALA A 773 -13.46 21.28 4.23
N LEU A 774 -13.49 22.61 4.16
CA LEU A 774 -12.82 23.46 5.16
C LEU A 774 -13.61 23.62 6.46
N THR A 775 -14.88 23.26 6.48
CA THR A 775 -15.72 23.30 7.70
C THR A 775 -15.45 22.09 8.59
N ASP A 776 -16.08 22.07 9.78
CA ASP A 776 -16.02 20.91 10.68
C ASP A 776 -17.13 19.88 10.39
N GLU A 777 -18.01 20.14 9.39
CA GLU A 777 -19.19 19.33 9.11
C GLU A 777 -18.84 17.91 8.61
N PRO A 778 -17.91 17.74 7.64
CA PRO A 778 -17.53 16.41 7.17
C PRO A 778 -16.74 15.58 8.19
N GLY A 779 -16.19 16.21 9.21
CA GLY A 779 -15.26 15.62 10.17
C GLY A 779 -13.78 15.82 9.78
N ALA A 780 -12.92 15.83 10.80
CA ALA A 780 -11.51 16.21 10.65
C ALA A 780 -10.73 15.30 9.69
N THR A 781 -11.07 14.01 9.62
CA THR A 781 -10.36 13.01 8.81
C THR A 781 -10.89 12.90 7.37
N ASN A 782 -12.15 13.28 7.12
CA ASN A 782 -12.78 13.18 5.79
C ASN A 782 -12.49 14.37 4.87
N SER A 783 -12.25 15.55 5.46
CA SER A 783 -12.09 16.82 4.73
C SER A 783 -11.01 16.77 3.65
N SER A 784 -9.84 16.22 3.96
CA SER A 784 -8.72 16.10 3.01
C SER A 784 -9.03 15.11 1.88
N GLY A 785 -9.77 14.03 2.17
CA GLY A 785 -10.27 13.08 1.17
C GLY A 785 -11.22 13.74 0.18
N MET A 786 -12.10 14.65 0.64
CA MET A 786 -13.00 15.42 -0.22
C MET A 786 -12.22 16.31 -1.21
N ILE A 787 -11.19 17.03 -0.75
CA ILE A 787 -10.32 17.84 -1.62
C ILE A 787 -9.62 16.94 -2.65
N GLY A 788 -9.11 15.77 -2.22
CA GLY A 788 -8.50 14.78 -3.10
C GLY A 788 -9.48 14.23 -4.15
N ALA A 789 -10.74 14.02 -3.79
CA ALA A 789 -11.78 13.58 -4.72
C ALA A 789 -12.10 14.64 -5.79
N VAL A 790 -12.16 15.93 -5.42
CA VAL A 790 -12.27 17.04 -6.38
C VAL A 790 -11.09 17.04 -7.35
N ALA A 791 -9.87 16.78 -6.86
CA ALA A 791 -8.67 16.71 -7.71
C ALA A 791 -8.75 15.60 -8.77
N GLY A 792 -9.53 14.55 -8.54
CA GLY A 792 -9.80 13.50 -9.52
C GLY A 792 -10.41 14.00 -10.82
N THR A 793 -11.24 15.05 -10.74
CA THR A 793 -11.95 15.67 -11.88
C THR A 793 -11.42 17.06 -12.22
N HIS A 794 -11.02 17.85 -11.22
CA HIS A 794 -10.60 19.25 -11.33
C HIS A 794 -9.25 19.48 -10.63
N PRO A 795 -8.14 18.88 -11.11
CA PRO A 795 -6.85 18.89 -10.41
C PRO A 795 -6.29 20.30 -10.20
N GLU A 796 -6.42 21.21 -11.18
CA GLU A 796 -5.93 22.60 -11.08
C GLU A 796 -6.69 23.35 -9.97
N MET A 797 -8.02 23.21 -9.95
CA MET A 797 -8.89 23.85 -8.96
C MET A 797 -8.58 23.38 -7.54
N ALA A 798 -8.46 22.06 -7.34
CA ALA A 798 -8.18 21.49 -6.04
C ALA A 798 -6.80 21.89 -5.51
N PHE A 799 -5.78 21.88 -6.37
CA PHE A 799 -4.43 22.31 -6.01
C PHE A 799 -4.39 23.79 -5.63
N ASP A 800 -4.92 24.66 -6.52
CA ASP A 800 -4.92 26.11 -6.29
C ASP A 800 -5.70 26.46 -5.00
N PHE A 801 -6.85 25.81 -4.78
CA PHE A 801 -7.65 25.97 -3.58
C PHE A 801 -6.89 25.53 -2.31
N ALA A 802 -6.29 24.34 -2.33
CA ALA A 802 -5.56 23.81 -1.18
C ALA A 802 -4.36 24.70 -0.82
N VAL A 803 -3.63 25.21 -1.81
CA VAL A 803 -2.49 26.12 -1.60
C VAL A 803 -2.95 27.48 -1.06
N ALA A 804 -4.06 28.03 -1.58
CA ALA A 804 -4.64 29.30 -1.10
C ALA A 804 -5.12 29.21 0.35
N HIS A 805 -5.59 28.05 0.79
CA HIS A 805 -6.12 27.78 2.12
C HIS A 805 -5.19 26.92 2.99
N LYS A 806 -3.87 26.94 2.70
CA LYS A 806 -2.90 26.03 3.29
C LYS A 806 -2.98 25.91 4.80
N ASP A 807 -3.09 27.03 5.52
CA ASP A 807 -3.15 27.04 7.00
C ASP A 807 -4.38 26.29 7.57
N GLN A 808 -5.46 26.20 6.79
CA GLN A 808 -6.67 25.44 7.16
C GLN A 808 -6.55 23.98 6.73
N VAL A 809 -6.03 23.75 5.53
CA VAL A 809 -5.84 22.40 4.98
C VAL A 809 -4.81 21.61 5.77
N ASP A 810 -3.70 22.22 6.21
CA ASP A 810 -2.68 21.58 7.05
C ASP A 810 -3.26 21.02 8.37
N LYS A 811 -4.31 21.62 8.90
CA LYS A 811 -5.00 21.12 10.12
C LYS A 811 -5.86 19.88 9.84
N LYS A 812 -6.13 19.60 8.57
CA LYS A 812 -6.98 18.50 8.11
C LYS A 812 -6.18 17.42 7.34
N VAL A 813 -4.86 17.59 7.25
CA VAL A 813 -3.92 16.63 6.64
C VAL A 813 -2.99 16.13 7.73
N ASP A 814 -2.74 14.83 7.73
CA ASP A 814 -1.75 14.22 8.59
C ASP A 814 -0.37 14.88 8.37
N SER A 815 0.32 15.21 9.45
CA SER A 815 1.62 15.90 9.41
C SER A 815 2.68 15.11 8.62
N THR A 816 2.62 13.78 8.66
CA THR A 816 3.54 12.89 7.92
C THR A 816 3.23 12.81 6.43
N SER A 817 2.01 13.18 6.03
CA SER A 817 1.52 13.16 4.64
C SER A 817 1.66 14.49 3.92
N THR A 818 1.97 15.60 4.59
CA THR A 818 1.93 16.95 4.03
C THR A 818 2.82 17.10 2.79
N ALA A 819 4.03 16.52 2.81
CA ALA A 819 4.98 16.60 1.68
C ALA A 819 4.47 15.92 0.38
N ARG A 820 3.56 14.94 0.49
CA ARG A 820 2.98 14.22 -0.67
C ARG A 820 1.59 14.72 -1.04
N TYR A 821 0.81 15.22 -0.10
CA TYR A 821 -0.61 15.55 -0.28
C TYR A 821 -0.83 16.61 -1.38
N TYR A 822 -0.19 17.77 -1.25
CA TYR A 822 -0.37 18.86 -2.21
C TYR A 822 0.08 18.50 -3.63
N PRO A 823 1.29 17.93 -3.85
CA PRO A 823 1.70 17.50 -5.18
C PRO A 823 0.76 16.47 -5.80
N ALA A 824 0.19 15.56 -5.00
CA ALA A 824 -0.73 14.53 -5.48
C ALA A 824 -2.00 15.12 -6.11
N LEU A 825 -2.51 16.26 -5.61
CA LEU A 825 -3.69 16.94 -6.17
C LEU A 825 -3.49 17.37 -7.63
N ALA A 826 -2.26 17.69 -8.04
CA ALA A 826 -1.94 18.16 -9.39
C ALA A 826 -1.63 17.04 -10.39
N THR A 827 -1.41 15.81 -9.94
CA THR A 827 -0.82 14.72 -10.76
C THR A 827 -1.59 14.40 -12.04
N ARG A 828 -2.91 14.62 -12.05
CA ARG A 828 -3.79 14.35 -13.20
C ARG A 828 -3.90 15.51 -14.19
N SER A 829 -3.28 16.65 -13.93
CA SER A 829 -3.38 17.81 -14.80
C SER A 829 -2.80 17.56 -16.19
N LEU A 830 -3.38 18.25 -17.18
CA LEU A 830 -2.90 18.38 -18.57
C LEU A 830 -2.44 19.81 -18.88
N ASP A 831 -2.46 20.70 -17.88
CA ASP A 831 -2.02 22.09 -18.03
C ASP A 831 -0.50 22.20 -17.75
N PRO A 832 0.31 22.62 -18.73
CA PRO A 832 1.75 22.80 -18.53
C PRO A 832 2.11 23.79 -17.40
N ALA A 833 1.25 24.77 -17.10
CA ALA A 833 1.47 25.74 -16.04
C ALA A 833 1.50 25.09 -14.64
N MET A 834 0.87 23.94 -14.47
CA MET A 834 0.89 23.22 -13.20
C MET A 834 2.27 22.70 -12.83
N ILE A 835 3.14 22.46 -13.80
CA ILE A 835 4.54 22.04 -13.56
C ILE A 835 5.27 23.09 -12.71
N ASP A 836 5.17 24.37 -13.10
CA ASP A 836 5.84 25.46 -12.40
C ASP A 836 5.16 25.73 -11.03
N LYS A 837 3.83 25.60 -10.93
CA LYS A 837 3.10 25.71 -9.66
C LYS A 837 3.54 24.66 -8.65
N VAL A 838 3.63 23.38 -9.04
CA VAL A 838 4.07 22.29 -8.17
C VAL A 838 5.52 22.49 -7.73
N LYS A 839 6.42 22.90 -8.64
CA LYS A 839 7.81 23.21 -8.31
C LYS A 839 7.92 24.37 -7.33
N ALA A 840 7.21 25.48 -7.58
CA ALA A 840 7.22 26.64 -6.70
C ALA A 840 6.67 26.28 -5.29
N PHE A 841 5.64 25.45 -5.21
CA PHE A 841 5.14 24.93 -3.94
C PHE A 841 6.21 24.09 -3.22
N ALA A 842 6.85 23.17 -3.93
CA ALA A 842 7.89 22.31 -3.36
C ALA A 842 9.10 23.12 -2.88
N ASP A 843 9.54 24.12 -3.66
CA ASP A 843 10.66 25.01 -3.30
C ASP A 843 10.38 25.81 -2.01
N LYS A 844 9.13 26.15 -1.77
CA LYS A 844 8.74 26.94 -0.62
C LYS A 844 8.45 26.13 0.64
N TYR A 845 7.86 24.94 0.50
CA TYR A 845 7.25 24.23 1.61
C TYR A 845 7.77 22.81 1.85
N ILE A 846 8.54 22.23 0.92
CA ILE A 846 9.01 20.84 1.04
C ILE A 846 10.54 20.83 1.13
N ALA A 847 11.08 20.19 2.16
CA ALA A 847 12.52 20.01 2.32
C ALA A 847 13.12 19.30 1.09
N ALA A 848 14.35 19.65 0.72
CA ALA A 848 15.02 19.11 -0.47
C ALA A 848 15.15 17.57 -0.44
N SER A 849 15.35 17.00 0.76
CA SER A 849 15.42 15.54 0.99
C SER A 849 14.07 14.81 0.82
N SER A 850 12.94 15.54 0.76
CA SER A 850 11.57 14.99 0.76
C SER A 850 10.78 15.34 -0.51
N ARG A 851 11.45 15.79 -1.60
CA ARG A 851 10.81 16.29 -2.83
C ARG A 851 10.33 15.22 -3.80
N ARG A 852 10.63 13.95 -3.56
CA ARG A 852 10.31 12.85 -4.49
C ARG A 852 8.84 12.86 -4.95
N SER A 853 7.89 13.14 -4.06
CA SER A 853 6.47 13.21 -4.41
C SER A 853 6.16 14.37 -5.37
N ALA A 854 6.77 15.53 -5.18
CA ALA A 854 6.62 16.68 -6.09
C ALA A 854 7.25 16.40 -7.47
N ASP A 855 8.43 15.82 -7.50
CA ASP A 855 9.11 15.44 -8.74
C ASP A 855 8.29 14.38 -9.51
N THR A 856 7.68 13.44 -8.79
CA THR A 856 6.78 12.43 -9.36
C THR A 856 5.52 13.07 -9.96
N ALA A 857 4.92 14.04 -9.28
CA ALA A 857 3.76 14.77 -9.81
C ALA A 857 4.13 15.52 -11.10
N VAL A 858 5.27 16.22 -11.12
CA VAL A 858 5.79 16.92 -12.30
C VAL A 858 6.02 15.93 -13.45
N ALA A 859 6.69 14.80 -13.21
CA ALA A 859 6.94 13.79 -14.22
C ALA A 859 5.63 13.21 -14.79
N ASN A 860 4.61 12.98 -13.94
CA ASN A 860 3.31 12.51 -14.40
C ASN A 860 2.57 13.56 -15.26
N ILE A 861 2.57 14.83 -14.89
CA ILE A 861 1.99 15.92 -15.70
C ILE A 861 2.68 15.97 -17.06
N GLN A 862 4.02 15.99 -17.10
CA GLN A 862 4.79 16.00 -18.35
C GLN A 862 4.47 14.80 -19.24
N TYR A 863 4.40 13.61 -18.64
CA TYR A 863 4.07 12.39 -19.38
C TYR A 863 2.64 12.43 -19.94
N ARG A 864 1.65 12.86 -19.16
CA ARG A 864 0.27 13.01 -19.64
C ARG A 864 0.15 13.97 -20.82
N ILE A 865 0.83 15.10 -20.76
CA ILE A 865 0.90 16.07 -21.87
C ILE A 865 1.55 15.42 -23.10
N LYS A 866 2.63 14.67 -22.92
CA LYS A 866 3.30 13.95 -24.01
C LYS A 866 2.38 12.90 -24.65
N VAL A 867 1.70 12.07 -23.86
CA VAL A 867 0.73 11.08 -24.36
C VAL A 867 -0.37 11.77 -25.16
N ARG A 868 -0.97 12.83 -24.60
CA ARG A 868 -2.00 13.62 -25.30
C ARG A 868 -1.55 14.11 -26.68
N ASN A 869 -0.33 14.63 -26.77
CA ASN A 869 0.17 15.24 -27.99
C ASN A 869 0.71 14.23 -29.01
N GLU A 870 1.34 13.15 -28.56
CA GLU A 870 2.08 12.22 -29.43
C GLU A 870 1.37 10.88 -29.67
N ARG A 871 0.50 10.40 -28.73
CA ARG A 871 -0.13 9.08 -28.80
C ARG A 871 -1.60 9.18 -29.17
N MET A 872 -2.33 10.16 -28.64
CA MET A 872 -3.76 10.32 -28.93
C MET A 872 -4.09 10.55 -30.40
N PRO A 873 -3.24 11.17 -31.25
CA PRO A 873 -3.52 11.22 -32.70
C PRO A 873 -3.64 9.85 -33.38
N ALA A 874 -2.92 8.81 -32.89
CA ALA A 874 -3.07 7.46 -33.40
C ALA A 874 -4.42 6.83 -33.00
N ILE A 875 -4.92 7.13 -31.80
CA ILE A 875 -6.24 6.75 -31.35
C ILE A 875 -7.32 7.40 -32.23
N ASP A 876 -7.21 8.72 -32.50
CA ASP A 876 -8.14 9.44 -33.39
C ASP A 876 -8.18 8.87 -34.80
N ALA A 877 -7.01 8.59 -35.38
CA ALA A 877 -6.90 7.99 -36.70
C ALA A 877 -7.55 6.60 -36.74
N TRP A 878 -7.40 5.82 -35.69
CA TRP A 878 -8.03 4.52 -35.53
C TRP A 878 -9.57 4.66 -35.44
N LEU A 879 -10.08 5.57 -34.61
CA LEU A 879 -11.51 5.83 -34.47
C LEU A 879 -12.13 6.22 -35.81
N LYS A 880 -11.52 7.18 -36.51
CA LYS A 880 -11.95 7.59 -37.85
C LYS A 880 -11.99 6.42 -38.84
N LYS A 881 -10.98 5.57 -38.84
CA LYS A 881 -10.90 4.37 -39.70
C LYS A 881 -12.05 3.39 -39.43
N HIS A 882 -12.49 3.29 -38.17
CA HIS A 882 -13.53 2.37 -37.74
C HIS A 882 -14.94 3.00 -37.65
N GLY A 883 -15.09 4.22 -38.15
CA GLY A 883 -16.41 4.87 -38.30
C GLY A 883 -16.98 5.49 -37.01
N ALA A 884 -16.11 5.81 -36.06
CA ALA A 884 -16.48 6.50 -34.83
C ALA A 884 -16.34 8.03 -34.99
#